data_6ddf32d41e7dedbd03bf6f163e9f0dd1
#
_entry.id   6ddf32d41e7dedbd03bf6f163e9f0dd1
#
_cell.length_a   1.000
_cell.length_b   1.000
_cell.length_c   1.000
_cell.angle_alpha   90.00
_cell.angle_beta   90.00
_cell.angle_gamma   90.00
#
_symmetry.space_group_name_H-M   'P 1'
#
loop_
_entity.id
_entity.type
_entity.pdbx_description
1 polymer ?
#
loop_
_entity_poly.entity_id
_entity_poly.type
_entity_poly.pdbx_seq_one_letter_code
_entity_poly.pdbx_strand_id
1 'polypeptide(L)'
;MSEDIHEIQARHSEENGKKDYGADDIRVLEGLEAVRLRPGMYIGSTSARGLHHLVYEVVDNSIDEALAGYCTHIEVTLNDDGSCTVTDNGRGIPTGMHETGKPAMEVVLTVLHAGGKFGGDGYPISGGLHGVGISVVNALSEWTRVVVRREGHFHEMRLSRGEVTQYMKTYGETKETGTSVTFKPDIEIFKEGVDFDYDTLKIRMRELAFLNKGLTITLTDLRDGATHEEKFHYAGGITEFVQFLNEGKDLVDPAVIAFEGEKDKVIVDIAMQYQTGYSESMYTFVNDINTIEGGMHLAGFRSALTRVLNEYARKNNILKNNEANLSGDDVREGLTCVISVKVPNPQFEGQTKTKLGNLEVKGIVDNLVSEGLRTYLEEHPAEGKAIVEKGITASRAREAARRARELTRRKNALEVSSLPGKLADCTEKDPKMTEIYIVEGDSAGGSAKSGRDRRYQAILPLRGKTLNVEKARLDRVLNSDAIRTMITAFGTGVGEDFDITKLRYYKIIIMTDADVDGAHIRTLLLTFFYRYMKPLVTEGHVFIAQPPLYQVRKGRQKYYTYDDDEQNKLLDEIGRDGCAIQRYKGLGEMNPEQLWDTTMNPEQRVMLKVELTDAVEADRLFTILMGDKVEPRRKFIEEHAKDVTNLDL
;
A
#
# COMPACT_ATOMS: atom_id res chain seq x y z
N MET A 1 -34.18 33.38 -41.19
CA MET A 1 -33.96 32.68 -39.87
C MET A 1 -33.02 31.47 -39.98
N SER A 2 -32.42 31.15 -41.09
CA SER A 2 -31.42 30.07 -41.26
C SER A 2 -30.00 30.59 -41.59
N GLU A 3 -29.85 31.86 -41.88
CA GLU A 3 -28.53 32.49 -42.12
C GLU A 3 -27.84 32.98 -40.85
N ASP A 4 -28.59 33.35 -39.82
CA ASP A 4 -28.04 33.86 -38.57
C ASP A 4 -27.36 32.77 -37.67
N ILE A 5 -27.71 31.50 -37.86
CA ILE A 5 -27.13 30.42 -37.06
C ILE A 5 -25.72 30.05 -37.54
N HIS A 6 -25.45 30.16 -38.84
CA HIS A 6 -24.12 29.90 -39.38
C HIS A 6 -23.11 31.02 -39.07
N GLU A 7 -23.56 32.29 -39.02
CA GLU A 7 -22.71 33.41 -38.61
C GLU A 7 -22.37 33.40 -37.10
N ILE A 8 -23.31 32.94 -36.27
CA ILE A 8 -23.06 32.80 -34.80
C ILE A 8 -22.13 31.63 -34.54
N GLN A 9 -22.23 30.52 -35.28
CA GLN A 9 -21.30 29.42 -35.19
C GLN A 9 -19.89 29.74 -35.70
N ALA A 10 -19.79 30.58 -36.73
CA ALA A 10 -18.51 31.05 -37.26
C ALA A 10 -17.80 32.02 -36.27
N ARG A 11 -18.54 32.91 -35.62
CA ARG A 11 -17.97 33.82 -34.58
C ARG A 11 -17.57 33.10 -33.30
N HIS A 12 -18.25 32.03 -32.89
CA HIS A 12 -17.84 31.20 -31.75
C HIS A 12 -16.64 30.28 -32.04
N SER A 13 -16.32 30.03 -33.32
CA SER A 13 -15.11 29.26 -33.70
C SER A 13 -13.86 30.14 -33.80
N GLU A 14 -13.97 31.46 -33.90
CA GLU A 14 -12.82 32.36 -33.91
C GLU A 14 -12.34 32.80 -32.51
N GLU A 15 -13.18 32.72 -31.46
CA GLU A 15 -12.80 33.04 -30.08
C GLU A 15 -12.22 31.87 -29.28
N ASN A 16 -12.45 30.61 -29.70
CA ASN A 16 -11.76 29.44 -29.15
C ASN A 16 -10.70 29.01 -30.16
N GLY A 17 -9.50 29.53 -30.02
CA GLY A 17 -8.31 29.10 -30.75
C GLY A 17 -7.99 27.60 -30.48
N LYS A 18 -8.80 26.69 -31.02
CA LYS A 18 -8.40 25.28 -31.17
C LYS A 18 -7.25 25.29 -32.17
N LYS A 19 -6.02 25.23 -31.66
CA LYS A 19 -4.87 24.83 -32.49
C LYS A 19 -5.25 23.52 -33.18
N ASP A 20 -5.25 23.52 -34.47
CA ASP A 20 -5.45 22.30 -35.26
C ASP A 20 -4.32 21.33 -34.92
N TYR A 21 -4.66 20.12 -34.46
CA TYR A 21 -3.68 19.09 -34.11
C TYR A 21 -3.06 18.56 -35.40
N GLY A 22 -1.83 18.97 -35.67
CA GLY A 22 -1.08 18.60 -36.88
C GLY A 22 0.13 17.71 -36.58
N ALA A 23 0.80 17.25 -37.65
CA ALA A 23 2.01 16.43 -37.53
C ALA A 23 3.12 17.11 -36.72
N ASP A 24 3.19 18.45 -36.71
CA ASP A 24 4.16 19.26 -35.97
C ASP A 24 3.92 19.26 -34.46
N ASP A 25 2.74 18.85 -34.00
CA ASP A 25 2.42 18.71 -32.57
C ASP A 25 2.90 17.37 -32.00
N ILE A 26 3.30 16.42 -32.87
CA ILE A 26 3.86 15.12 -32.47
C ILE A 26 5.35 15.31 -32.15
N ARG A 27 5.69 15.32 -30.85
CA ARG A 27 7.08 15.38 -30.39
C ARG A 27 7.57 13.98 -30.07
N VAL A 28 8.69 13.59 -30.67
CA VAL A 28 9.46 12.40 -30.29
C VAL A 28 10.44 12.83 -29.20
N LEU A 29 10.30 12.25 -28.02
CA LEU A 29 11.23 12.46 -26.90
C LEU A 29 12.26 11.34 -26.94
N GLU A 30 13.53 11.68 -26.99
CA GLU A 30 14.62 10.72 -27.00
C GLU A 30 15.34 10.66 -25.66
N GLY A 31 15.82 9.46 -25.29
CA GLY A 31 16.67 9.27 -24.12
C GLY A 31 16.03 9.63 -22.79
N LEU A 32 16.83 10.19 -21.87
CA LEU A 32 16.44 10.49 -20.49
C LEU A 32 15.60 11.76 -20.35
N GLU A 33 15.48 12.59 -21.38
CA GLU A 33 14.59 13.76 -21.38
C GLU A 33 13.11 13.33 -21.22
N ALA A 34 12.73 12.22 -21.86
CA ALA A 34 11.38 11.65 -21.73
C ALA A 34 11.04 11.32 -20.25
N VAL A 35 12.01 10.82 -19.49
CA VAL A 35 11.86 10.50 -18.06
C VAL A 35 11.61 11.77 -17.24
N ARG A 36 12.38 12.83 -17.48
CA ARG A 36 12.21 14.11 -16.77
C ARG A 36 10.89 14.81 -17.08
N LEU A 37 10.41 14.72 -18.32
CA LEU A 37 9.13 15.29 -18.74
C LEU A 37 7.90 14.53 -18.21
N ARG A 38 8.02 13.21 -18.04
CA ARG A 38 6.93 12.32 -17.61
C ARG A 38 7.39 11.34 -16.52
N PRO A 39 7.91 11.82 -15.38
CA PRO A 39 8.47 10.94 -14.34
C PRO A 39 7.45 9.93 -13.80
N GLY A 40 6.16 10.31 -13.68
CA GLY A 40 5.11 9.42 -13.22
C GLY A 40 4.93 8.14 -14.05
N MET A 41 5.36 8.11 -15.32
CA MET A 41 5.33 6.89 -16.14
C MET A 41 6.36 5.85 -15.67
N TYR A 42 7.44 6.27 -15.01
CA TYR A 42 8.56 5.42 -14.59
C TYR A 42 8.56 5.11 -13.10
N ILE A 43 8.21 6.09 -12.26
CA ILE A 43 8.21 5.96 -10.79
C ILE A 43 6.81 6.05 -10.17
N GLY A 44 5.76 6.10 -10.98
CA GLY A 44 4.36 6.11 -10.55
C GLY A 44 3.84 7.48 -10.07
N SER A 45 4.64 8.25 -9.34
CA SER A 45 4.30 9.61 -8.88
C SER A 45 5.55 10.43 -8.63
N THR A 46 5.39 11.75 -8.41
CA THR A 46 6.47 12.65 -7.95
C THR A 46 6.29 13.08 -6.47
N SER A 47 5.40 12.40 -5.74
CA SER A 47 5.23 12.54 -4.30
C SER A 47 6.32 11.78 -3.52
N ALA A 48 6.25 11.78 -2.19
CA ALA A 48 7.14 11.02 -1.32
C ALA A 48 7.28 9.55 -1.74
N ARG A 49 6.20 8.90 -2.22
CA ARG A 49 6.23 7.53 -2.73
C ARG A 49 7.18 7.36 -3.91
N GLY A 50 7.13 8.26 -4.89
CA GLY A 50 8.03 8.23 -6.04
C GLY A 50 9.47 8.57 -5.67
N LEU A 51 9.66 9.42 -4.65
CA LEU A 51 10.98 9.72 -4.10
C LEU A 51 11.66 8.46 -3.54
N HIS A 52 10.96 7.70 -2.67
CA HIS A 52 11.48 6.46 -2.11
C HIS A 52 11.70 5.38 -3.18
N HIS A 53 10.92 5.40 -4.27
CA HIS A 53 11.10 4.47 -5.38
C HIS A 53 12.49 4.58 -6.03
N LEU A 54 13.11 5.77 -6.02
CA LEU A 54 14.50 5.92 -6.48
C LEU A 54 15.47 5.05 -5.67
N VAL A 55 15.30 5.00 -4.35
CA VAL A 55 16.12 4.14 -3.46
C VAL A 55 15.85 2.67 -3.80
N TYR A 56 14.58 2.29 -3.96
CA TYR A 56 14.21 0.91 -4.27
C TYR A 56 14.82 0.44 -5.59
N GLU A 57 14.84 1.25 -6.64
CA GLU A 57 15.44 0.88 -7.93
C GLU A 57 16.96 0.61 -7.82
N VAL A 58 17.66 1.34 -6.95
CA VAL A 58 19.09 1.09 -6.72
C VAL A 58 19.31 -0.16 -5.86
N VAL A 59 18.54 -0.31 -4.78
CA VAL A 59 18.60 -1.48 -3.89
C VAL A 59 18.24 -2.75 -4.64
N ASP A 60 17.19 -2.74 -5.48
CA ASP A 60 16.77 -3.90 -6.28
C ASP A 60 17.88 -4.40 -7.23
N ASN A 61 18.76 -3.51 -7.71
CA ASN A 61 19.93 -3.95 -8.47
C ASN A 61 20.94 -4.73 -7.60
N SER A 62 21.12 -4.32 -6.36
CA SER A 62 21.97 -5.03 -5.40
C SER A 62 21.33 -6.35 -4.95
N ILE A 63 20.00 -6.39 -4.82
CA ILE A 63 19.23 -7.62 -4.58
C ILE A 63 19.37 -8.60 -5.75
N ASP A 64 19.35 -8.13 -7.00
CA ASP A 64 19.57 -8.98 -8.16
C ASP A 64 20.97 -9.63 -8.14
N GLU A 65 22.01 -8.95 -7.64
CA GLU A 65 23.32 -9.53 -7.37
C GLU A 65 23.27 -10.59 -6.25
N ALA A 66 22.43 -10.38 -5.23
CA ALA A 66 22.22 -11.36 -4.16
C ALA A 66 21.45 -12.60 -4.67
N LEU A 67 20.41 -12.42 -5.48
CA LEU A 67 19.68 -13.51 -6.13
C LEU A 67 20.56 -14.32 -7.07
N ALA A 68 21.54 -13.68 -7.71
CA ALA A 68 22.55 -14.33 -8.53
C ALA A 68 23.68 -15.00 -7.70
N GLY A 69 23.68 -14.86 -6.37
CA GLY A 69 24.62 -15.49 -5.44
C GLY A 69 25.94 -14.74 -5.25
N TYR A 70 26.04 -13.49 -5.70
CA TYR A 70 27.28 -12.71 -5.65
C TYR A 70 27.31 -11.61 -4.58
N CYS A 71 26.17 -11.22 -4.03
CA CYS A 71 26.07 -10.19 -2.99
C CYS A 71 25.60 -10.79 -1.68
N THR A 72 26.26 -10.42 -0.58
CA THR A 72 25.93 -10.84 0.79
C THR A 72 25.70 -9.66 1.74
N HIS A 73 26.04 -8.45 1.31
CA HIS A 73 25.92 -7.25 2.12
C HIS A 73 25.54 -6.04 1.27
N ILE A 74 24.50 -5.33 1.73
CA ILE A 74 24.01 -4.08 1.14
C ILE A 74 23.97 -3.02 2.24
N GLU A 75 24.49 -1.83 1.95
CA GLU A 75 24.45 -0.66 2.82
C GLU A 75 23.64 0.44 2.16
N VAL A 76 22.67 0.97 2.86
CA VAL A 76 21.86 2.14 2.45
C VAL A 76 22.11 3.26 3.45
N THR A 77 22.62 4.39 2.97
CA THR A 77 22.97 5.53 3.84
C THR A 77 22.25 6.80 3.37
N LEU A 78 21.50 7.42 4.27
CA LEU A 78 20.95 8.77 4.11
C LEU A 78 21.99 9.77 4.59
N ASN A 79 22.50 10.59 3.67
CA ASN A 79 23.59 11.52 3.93
C ASN A 79 23.08 12.89 4.42
N ASP A 80 23.92 13.64 5.12
CA ASP A 80 23.62 14.99 5.65
C ASP A 80 23.20 16.00 4.58
N ASP A 81 23.66 15.82 3.35
CA ASP A 81 23.37 16.72 2.24
C ASP A 81 22.04 16.40 1.51
N GLY A 82 21.26 15.45 2.05
CA GLY A 82 20.00 14.97 1.47
C GLY A 82 20.18 13.99 0.31
N SER A 83 21.41 13.52 0.03
CA SER A 83 21.65 12.42 -0.90
C SER A 83 21.45 11.06 -0.24
N CYS A 84 21.26 10.02 -1.06
CA CYS A 84 21.23 8.62 -0.62
C CYS A 84 22.37 7.86 -1.29
N THR A 85 23.06 7.02 -0.51
CA THR A 85 24.10 6.10 -1.00
C THR A 85 23.65 4.66 -0.80
N VAL A 86 23.71 3.85 -1.86
CA VAL A 86 23.53 2.40 -1.79
C VAL A 86 24.82 1.74 -2.22
N THR A 87 25.37 0.88 -1.38
CA THR A 87 26.61 0.14 -1.64
C THR A 87 26.36 -1.36 -1.49
N ASP A 88 26.85 -2.14 -2.43
CA ASP A 88 26.85 -3.59 -2.39
C ASP A 88 28.26 -4.18 -2.52
N ASN A 89 28.39 -5.46 -2.15
CA ASN A 89 29.60 -6.26 -2.34
C ASN A 89 29.46 -7.30 -3.47
N GLY A 90 28.61 -7.03 -4.46
CA GLY A 90 28.40 -7.86 -5.64
C GLY A 90 29.57 -7.84 -6.63
N ARG A 91 29.32 -8.26 -7.88
CA ARG A 91 30.37 -8.30 -8.94
C ARG A 91 30.83 -6.93 -9.42
N GLY A 92 30.02 -5.88 -9.18
CA GLY A 92 30.21 -4.56 -9.77
C GLY A 92 29.74 -4.45 -11.22
N ILE A 93 29.25 -3.27 -11.62
CA ILE A 93 28.83 -2.99 -13.00
C ILE A 93 30.02 -3.23 -13.95
N PRO A 94 29.83 -3.88 -15.13
CA PRO A 94 30.88 -4.03 -16.12
C PRO A 94 31.50 -2.70 -16.55
N THR A 95 32.83 -2.64 -16.63
CA THR A 95 33.60 -1.42 -16.95
C THR A 95 34.22 -1.45 -18.35
N GLY A 96 34.19 -2.61 -19.02
CA GLY A 96 34.69 -2.78 -20.39
C GLY A 96 33.89 -1.99 -21.43
N MET A 97 34.43 -1.89 -22.64
CA MET A 97 33.78 -1.21 -23.76
C MET A 97 32.60 -2.03 -24.31
N HIS A 98 31.45 -1.39 -24.44
CA HIS A 98 30.29 -1.96 -25.09
C HIS A 98 30.37 -1.81 -26.62
N GLU A 99 29.60 -2.60 -27.37
CA GLU A 99 29.53 -2.53 -28.85
C GLU A 99 29.12 -1.15 -29.39
N THR A 100 28.45 -0.34 -28.60
CA THR A 100 28.10 1.06 -28.92
C THR A 100 29.29 2.01 -28.90
N GLY A 101 30.49 1.55 -28.56
CA GLY A 101 31.70 2.38 -28.45
C GLY A 101 31.80 3.19 -27.16
N LYS A 102 30.91 2.95 -26.19
CA LYS A 102 30.91 3.57 -24.86
C LYS A 102 31.25 2.53 -23.78
N PRO A 103 31.80 2.93 -22.62
CA PRO A 103 31.93 2.01 -21.49
C PRO A 103 30.56 1.43 -21.09
N ALA A 104 30.49 0.14 -20.74
CA ALA A 104 29.25 -0.50 -20.35
C ALA A 104 28.57 0.22 -19.16
N MET A 105 29.36 0.74 -18.23
CA MET A 105 28.88 1.56 -17.12
C MET A 105 28.13 2.82 -17.60
N GLU A 106 28.61 3.53 -18.64
CA GLU A 106 27.95 4.68 -19.22
C GLU A 106 26.61 4.27 -19.87
N VAL A 107 26.63 3.18 -20.64
CA VAL A 107 25.43 2.66 -21.32
C VAL A 107 24.32 2.36 -20.31
N VAL A 108 24.61 1.65 -19.23
CA VAL A 108 23.64 1.29 -18.19
C VAL A 108 23.06 2.52 -17.49
N LEU A 109 23.87 3.57 -17.32
CA LEU A 109 23.47 4.79 -16.59
C LEU A 109 22.72 5.82 -17.46
N THR A 110 22.90 5.79 -18.80
CA THR A 110 22.41 6.84 -19.69
C THR A 110 21.45 6.37 -20.78
N VAL A 111 21.33 5.07 -21.01
CA VAL A 111 20.45 4.52 -22.06
C VAL A 111 19.29 3.77 -21.42
N LEU A 112 18.07 4.10 -21.84
CA LEU A 112 16.87 3.35 -21.44
C LEU A 112 16.87 1.97 -22.12
N HIS A 113 16.33 0.98 -21.42
CA HIS A 113 16.26 -0.41 -21.89
C HIS A 113 17.66 -1.02 -22.19
N ALA A 114 18.67 -0.61 -21.42
CA ALA A 114 19.99 -1.19 -21.46
C ALA A 114 20.28 -1.92 -20.14
N GLY A 115 20.84 -3.14 -20.22
CA GLY A 115 21.20 -3.91 -19.03
C GLY A 115 21.46 -5.37 -19.32
N GLY A 116 22.19 -6.04 -18.43
CA GLY A 116 22.57 -7.46 -18.52
C GLY A 116 21.43 -8.45 -18.20
N LYS A 117 20.18 -7.95 -17.99
CA LYS A 117 19.02 -8.75 -17.58
C LYS A 117 18.11 -9.14 -18.77
N PHE A 118 18.45 -8.73 -20.00
CA PHE A 118 17.72 -9.06 -21.23
C PHE A 118 18.26 -10.33 -21.91
N GLY A 119 18.08 -11.51 -21.29
CA GLY A 119 18.33 -12.80 -21.96
C GLY A 119 19.77 -13.32 -21.94
N GLY A 120 20.55 -12.98 -20.94
CA GLY A 120 21.88 -13.56 -20.70
C GLY A 120 21.92 -14.49 -19.49
N ASP A 121 22.94 -15.40 -19.44
CA ASP A 121 23.16 -16.30 -18.29
C ASP A 121 23.57 -15.57 -17.00
N GLY A 122 23.74 -14.25 -17.04
CA GLY A 122 24.24 -13.43 -15.93
C GLY A 122 23.26 -13.26 -14.76
N TYR A 123 21.95 -13.27 -15.04
CA TYR A 123 20.88 -13.13 -14.07
C TYR A 123 19.72 -14.06 -14.42
N PRO A 124 19.77 -15.32 -14.01
CA PRO A 124 18.72 -16.30 -14.33
C PRO A 124 17.37 -15.93 -13.69
N ILE A 125 17.41 -15.20 -12.58
CA ILE A 125 16.25 -14.66 -11.86
C ILE A 125 16.60 -13.23 -11.51
N SER A 126 15.69 -12.28 -11.81
CA SER A 126 15.84 -10.87 -11.44
C SER A 126 14.48 -10.21 -11.21
N GLY A 127 14.46 -9.22 -10.32
CA GLY A 127 13.30 -8.32 -10.12
C GLY A 127 13.28 -7.19 -11.17
N GLY A 128 14.45 -6.74 -11.64
CA GLY A 128 14.59 -5.72 -12.66
C GLY A 128 14.35 -6.25 -14.07
N LEU A 129 13.16 -5.98 -14.64
CA LEU A 129 12.73 -6.53 -15.93
C LEU A 129 12.91 -5.56 -17.11
N HIS A 130 12.93 -4.25 -16.85
CA HIS A 130 12.81 -3.25 -17.91
C HIS A 130 14.13 -2.58 -18.32
N GLY A 131 15.21 -2.78 -17.53
CA GLY A 131 16.51 -2.16 -17.79
C GLY A 131 16.48 -0.62 -17.78
N VAL A 132 15.64 -0.03 -16.93
CA VAL A 132 15.47 1.42 -16.86
C VAL A 132 15.75 2.01 -15.47
N GLY A 133 15.74 1.21 -14.40
CA GLY A 133 15.77 1.70 -13.03
C GLY A 133 16.90 2.68 -12.74
N ILE A 134 18.15 2.28 -12.94
CA ILE A 134 19.30 3.15 -12.63
C ILE A 134 19.38 4.38 -13.54
N SER A 135 19.00 4.26 -14.80
CA SER A 135 18.97 5.40 -15.73
C SER A 135 17.85 6.38 -15.38
N VAL A 136 16.73 5.90 -14.85
CA VAL A 136 15.64 6.74 -14.30
C VAL A 136 16.11 7.46 -13.04
N VAL A 137 16.80 6.79 -12.10
CA VAL A 137 17.40 7.44 -10.93
C VAL A 137 18.34 8.56 -11.34
N ASN A 138 19.24 8.32 -12.31
CA ASN A 138 20.13 9.33 -12.85
C ASN A 138 19.36 10.52 -13.46
N ALA A 139 18.34 10.26 -14.27
CA ALA A 139 17.53 11.31 -14.91
C ALA A 139 16.79 12.20 -13.91
N LEU A 140 16.32 11.63 -12.79
CA LEU A 140 15.51 12.32 -11.77
C LEU A 140 16.33 12.85 -10.58
N SER A 141 17.66 12.79 -10.68
CA SER A 141 18.59 13.29 -9.67
C SER A 141 19.28 14.58 -10.14
N GLU A 142 19.53 15.48 -9.22
CA GLU A 142 20.35 16.67 -9.44
C GLU A 142 21.76 16.24 -9.85
N TRP A 143 22.30 15.26 -9.14
CA TRP A 143 23.54 14.62 -9.49
C TRP A 143 23.56 13.15 -9.04
N THR A 144 24.33 12.33 -9.74
CA THR A 144 24.57 10.94 -9.44
C THR A 144 26.07 10.65 -9.51
N ARG A 145 26.60 9.94 -8.52
CA ARG A 145 27.98 9.46 -8.46
C ARG A 145 27.95 7.94 -8.35
N VAL A 146 28.63 7.28 -9.27
CA VAL A 146 28.73 5.81 -9.27
C VAL A 146 30.20 5.41 -9.14
N VAL A 147 30.50 4.57 -8.15
CA VAL A 147 31.82 4.00 -7.93
C VAL A 147 31.69 2.48 -8.01
N VAL A 148 32.47 1.88 -8.90
CA VAL A 148 32.53 0.43 -9.11
C VAL A 148 33.86 -0.09 -8.68
N ARG A 149 33.88 -1.14 -7.87
CA ARG A 149 35.05 -1.92 -7.48
C ARG A 149 35.08 -3.19 -8.33
N ARG A 150 35.94 -3.21 -9.33
CA ARG A 150 36.03 -4.32 -10.27
C ARG A 150 37.44 -4.41 -10.88
N GLU A 151 37.87 -5.62 -11.24
CA GLU A 151 39.13 -5.86 -11.91
C GLU A 151 40.36 -5.29 -11.18
N GLY A 152 40.27 -5.24 -9.84
CA GLY A 152 41.36 -4.76 -8.98
C GLY A 152 41.45 -3.25 -8.82
N HIS A 153 40.53 -2.49 -9.38
CA HIS A 153 40.53 -1.01 -9.36
C HIS A 153 39.18 -0.41 -8.99
N PHE A 154 39.22 0.89 -8.62
CA PHE A 154 38.05 1.72 -8.52
C PHE A 154 37.79 2.42 -9.86
N HIS A 155 36.53 2.41 -10.29
CA HIS A 155 36.05 3.12 -11.47
C HIS A 155 34.95 4.09 -11.04
N GLU A 156 35.12 5.37 -11.29
CA GLU A 156 34.17 6.41 -10.89
C GLU A 156 33.63 7.16 -12.11
N MET A 157 32.32 7.39 -12.11
CA MET A 157 31.62 8.26 -13.07
C MET A 157 30.69 9.20 -12.32
N ARG A 158 30.51 10.43 -12.82
CA ARG A 158 29.57 11.41 -12.29
C ARG A 158 28.65 11.90 -13.38
N LEU A 159 27.40 12.07 -13.00
CA LEU A 159 26.32 12.49 -13.88
C LEU A 159 25.49 13.58 -13.18
N SER A 160 24.79 14.39 -13.97
CA SER A 160 23.85 15.37 -13.49
C SER A 160 22.63 15.39 -14.41
N ARG A 161 21.43 15.22 -13.85
CA ARG A 161 20.17 15.28 -14.58
C ARG A 161 20.13 14.42 -15.84
N GLY A 162 20.75 13.24 -15.78
CA GLY A 162 20.82 12.28 -16.88
C GLY A 162 22.06 12.37 -17.74
N GLU A 163 22.82 13.46 -17.67
CA GLU A 163 24.00 13.68 -18.52
C GLU A 163 25.32 13.39 -17.80
N VAL A 164 26.33 12.89 -18.55
CA VAL A 164 27.66 12.62 -18.01
C VAL A 164 28.41 13.93 -17.80
N THR A 165 28.76 14.24 -16.55
CA THR A 165 29.59 15.41 -16.17
C THR A 165 31.04 15.05 -15.98
N GLN A 166 31.33 13.78 -15.59
CA GLN A 166 32.68 13.22 -15.53
C GLN A 166 32.65 11.80 -16.10
N TYR A 167 33.35 11.60 -17.20
CA TYR A 167 33.53 10.27 -17.79
C TYR A 167 34.27 9.33 -16.84
N MET A 168 34.09 8.02 -17.06
CA MET A 168 34.67 6.99 -16.23
C MET A 168 36.18 7.22 -16.02
N LYS A 169 36.58 7.31 -14.77
CA LYS A 169 37.98 7.44 -14.35
C LYS A 169 38.34 6.26 -13.47
N THR A 170 39.40 5.57 -13.85
CA THR A 170 39.98 4.47 -13.07
C THR A 170 41.07 5.01 -12.14
N TYR A 171 41.04 4.60 -10.87
CA TYR A 171 42.04 5.00 -9.87
C TYR A 171 42.16 3.96 -8.75
N GLY A 172 43.23 4.01 -8.00
CA GLY A 172 43.46 3.17 -6.83
C GLY A 172 43.46 1.68 -7.13
N GLU A 173 43.85 0.88 -6.17
CA GLU A 173 43.75 -0.57 -6.21
C GLU A 173 42.82 -1.06 -5.10
N THR A 174 42.07 -2.13 -5.36
CA THR A 174 41.20 -2.76 -4.39
C THR A 174 41.16 -4.27 -4.62
N LYS A 175 40.96 -5.02 -3.54
CA LYS A 175 40.69 -6.47 -3.59
C LYS A 175 39.19 -6.78 -3.53
N GLU A 176 38.36 -5.77 -3.24
CA GLU A 176 36.93 -5.89 -3.11
C GLU A 176 36.26 -5.73 -4.47
N THR A 177 35.05 -6.28 -4.56
CA THR A 177 34.14 -6.06 -5.69
C THR A 177 32.87 -5.38 -5.18
N GLY A 178 32.09 -4.78 -6.08
CA GLY A 178 30.79 -4.19 -5.75
C GLY A 178 30.53 -2.86 -6.43
N THR A 179 29.35 -2.34 -6.19
CA THR A 179 28.89 -1.05 -6.72
C THR A 179 28.47 -0.14 -5.58
N SER A 180 28.80 1.14 -5.69
CA SER A 180 28.28 2.19 -4.81
C SER A 180 27.66 3.28 -5.67
N VAL A 181 26.37 3.54 -5.47
CA VAL A 181 25.60 4.59 -6.15
C VAL A 181 25.18 5.62 -5.13
N THR A 182 25.63 6.85 -5.29
CA THR A 182 25.15 8.00 -4.51
C THR A 182 24.38 8.93 -5.43
N PHE A 183 23.19 9.32 -5.04
CA PHE A 183 22.34 10.20 -5.84
C PHE A 183 21.60 11.21 -4.95
N LYS A 184 21.38 12.40 -5.48
CA LYS A 184 20.60 13.45 -4.82
C LYS A 184 19.36 13.74 -5.67
N PRO A 185 18.14 13.52 -5.15
CA PRO A 185 16.91 13.80 -5.88
C PRO A 185 16.81 15.25 -6.33
N ASP A 186 16.24 15.48 -7.52
CA ASP A 186 16.09 16.82 -8.08
C ASP A 186 14.82 17.49 -7.58
N ILE A 187 14.95 18.61 -6.83
CA ILE A 187 13.82 19.40 -6.31
C ILE A 187 12.94 19.97 -7.43
N GLU A 188 13.45 20.12 -8.65
CA GLU A 188 12.64 20.52 -9.80
C GLU A 188 11.61 19.47 -10.20
N ILE A 189 11.85 18.20 -9.87
CA ILE A 189 10.95 17.07 -10.10
C ILE A 189 10.07 16.81 -8.86
N PHE A 190 10.68 16.71 -7.68
CA PHE A 190 10.01 16.40 -6.41
C PHE A 190 9.64 17.68 -5.65
N LYS A 191 8.62 18.39 -6.15
CA LYS A 191 8.23 19.71 -5.65
C LYS A 191 7.61 19.69 -4.25
N GLU A 192 7.11 18.52 -3.79
CA GLU A 192 6.53 18.35 -2.46
C GLU A 192 7.61 18.16 -1.37
N GLY A 193 8.85 17.88 -1.77
CA GLY A 193 10.00 17.68 -0.89
C GLY A 193 10.93 16.58 -1.42
N VAL A 194 12.16 16.60 -0.93
CA VAL A 194 13.23 15.64 -1.28
C VAL A 194 13.76 14.88 -0.05
N ASP A 195 13.03 14.94 1.07
CA ASP A 195 13.44 14.29 2.31
C ASP A 195 13.01 12.83 2.32
N PHE A 196 13.97 11.94 2.49
CA PHE A 196 13.70 10.51 2.65
C PHE A 196 13.16 10.21 4.03
N ASP A 197 12.05 9.47 4.10
CA ASP A 197 11.50 8.95 5.35
C ASP A 197 12.24 7.66 5.75
N TYR A 198 12.89 7.69 6.92
CA TYR A 198 13.69 6.58 7.41
C TYR A 198 12.85 5.32 7.68
N ASP A 199 11.67 5.48 8.30
CA ASP A 199 10.84 4.34 8.66
C ASP A 199 10.26 3.63 7.43
N THR A 200 9.91 4.39 6.38
CA THR A 200 9.50 3.83 5.10
C THR A 200 10.60 2.97 4.47
N LEU A 201 11.85 3.43 4.46
CA LEU A 201 12.98 2.66 3.97
C LEU A 201 13.30 1.46 4.85
N LYS A 202 13.28 1.62 6.17
CA LYS A 202 13.48 0.57 7.16
C LYS A 202 12.56 -0.64 6.94
N ILE A 203 11.26 -0.39 6.72
CA ILE A 203 10.28 -1.44 6.46
C ILE A 203 10.67 -2.24 5.22
N ARG A 204 10.99 -1.56 4.13
CA ARG A 204 11.38 -2.22 2.86
C ARG A 204 12.70 -2.98 2.99
N MET A 205 13.71 -2.43 3.66
CA MET A 205 14.99 -3.10 3.87
C MET A 205 14.83 -4.37 4.70
N ARG A 206 13.98 -4.32 5.74
CA ARG A 206 13.65 -5.49 6.56
C ARG A 206 12.94 -6.56 5.75
N GLU A 207 11.95 -6.21 4.93
CA GLU A 207 11.23 -7.12 4.04
C GLU A 207 12.19 -7.84 3.08
N LEU A 208 13.07 -7.09 2.41
CA LEU A 208 14.07 -7.65 1.50
C LEU A 208 15.06 -8.58 2.19
N ALA A 209 15.45 -8.27 3.42
CA ALA A 209 16.33 -9.14 4.21
C ALA A 209 15.64 -10.46 4.62
N PHE A 210 14.33 -10.45 4.92
CA PHE A 210 13.56 -11.68 5.15
C PHE A 210 13.44 -12.55 3.89
N LEU A 211 13.23 -11.92 2.71
CA LEU A 211 13.06 -12.63 1.44
C LEU A 211 14.37 -13.24 0.92
N ASN A 212 15.51 -12.69 1.33
CA ASN A 212 16.85 -13.12 0.89
C ASN A 212 17.63 -13.70 2.08
N LYS A 213 17.39 -14.96 2.34
CA LYS A 213 18.00 -15.73 3.45
C LYS A 213 19.51 -15.55 3.51
N GLY A 214 20.02 -15.05 4.64
CA GLY A 214 21.45 -14.86 4.87
C GLY A 214 22.03 -13.56 4.31
N LEU A 215 21.26 -12.75 3.57
CA LEU A 215 21.67 -11.40 3.16
C LEU A 215 21.65 -10.48 4.38
N THR A 216 22.65 -9.60 4.45
CA THR A 216 22.71 -8.52 5.43
C THR A 216 22.39 -7.20 4.73
N ILE A 217 21.41 -6.44 5.26
CA ILE A 217 21.14 -5.08 4.81
C ILE A 217 21.32 -4.14 6.01
N THR A 218 22.14 -3.11 5.86
CA THR A 218 22.35 -2.07 6.87
C THR A 218 21.73 -0.77 6.37
N LEU A 219 20.89 -0.14 7.19
CA LEU A 219 20.30 1.18 6.93
C LEU A 219 20.89 2.17 7.93
N THR A 220 21.52 3.22 7.43
CA THR A 220 22.17 4.26 8.24
C THR A 220 21.59 5.63 7.91
N ASP A 221 21.22 6.38 8.92
CA ASP A 221 20.82 7.79 8.79
C ASP A 221 21.88 8.67 9.46
N LEU A 222 22.50 9.55 8.66
CA LEU A 222 23.54 10.48 9.11
C LEU A 222 23.00 11.92 9.30
N ARG A 223 21.74 12.16 9.00
CA ARG A 223 21.13 13.48 9.11
C ARG A 223 21.02 13.91 10.58
N ASP A 224 20.91 15.22 10.80
CA ASP A 224 20.74 15.84 12.12
C ASP A 224 21.89 15.63 13.12
N GLY A 225 23.08 15.26 12.64
CA GLY A 225 24.28 15.13 13.46
C GLY A 225 24.29 13.92 14.43
N ALA A 226 23.31 13.03 14.28
CA ALA A 226 23.25 11.75 14.99
C ALA A 226 23.37 10.59 13.97
N THR A 227 24.13 9.55 14.31
CA THR A 227 24.15 8.34 13.50
C THR A 227 23.11 7.38 14.05
N HIS A 228 22.12 7.07 13.22
CA HIS A 228 21.15 6.02 13.51
C HIS A 228 21.36 4.87 12.53
N GLU A 229 21.70 3.68 13.04
CA GLU A 229 22.01 2.51 12.22
C GLU A 229 21.17 1.32 12.67
N GLU A 230 20.53 0.66 11.70
CA GLU A 230 19.86 -0.62 11.91
C GLU A 230 20.38 -1.67 10.91
N LYS A 231 20.58 -2.88 11.42
CA LYS A 231 21.04 -4.02 10.63
C LYS A 231 20.00 -5.12 10.58
N PHE A 232 19.67 -5.54 9.37
CA PHE A 232 18.71 -6.60 9.09
C PHE A 232 19.44 -7.82 8.56
N HIS A 233 19.28 -8.96 9.26
CA HIS A 233 19.87 -10.23 8.86
C HIS A 233 19.03 -11.37 9.42
N TYR A 234 18.47 -12.20 8.55
CA TYR A 234 17.56 -13.27 8.93
C TYR A 234 17.99 -14.60 8.30
N ALA A 235 18.60 -15.46 9.13
CA ALA A 235 19.10 -16.76 8.67
C ALA A 235 17.96 -17.76 8.35
N GLY A 236 16.80 -17.62 8.98
CA GLY A 236 15.60 -18.43 8.72
C GLY A 236 14.73 -17.89 7.57
N GLY A 237 15.05 -16.72 7.01
CA GLY A 237 14.34 -16.17 5.87
C GLY A 237 12.84 -15.94 6.12
N ILE A 238 11.97 -16.41 5.22
CA ILE A 238 10.51 -16.19 5.34
C ILE A 238 9.87 -16.92 6.52
N THR A 239 10.52 -17.91 7.12
CA THR A 239 10.07 -18.53 8.38
C THR A 239 10.14 -17.52 9.52
N GLU A 240 11.25 -16.80 9.65
CA GLU A 240 11.38 -15.71 10.61
C GLU A 240 10.43 -14.54 10.28
N PHE A 241 10.16 -14.33 8.98
CA PHE A 241 9.18 -13.31 8.57
C PHE A 241 7.78 -13.63 9.10
N VAL A 242 7.31 -14.88 9.00
CA VAL A 242 6.01 -15.30 9.54
C VAL A 242 5.99 -15.17 11.07
N GLN A 243 7.08 -15.50 11.75
CA GLN A 243 7.20 -15.30 13.19
C GLN A 243 7.10 -13.82 13.57
N PHE A 244 7.80 -12.95 12.84
CA PHE A 244 7.72 -11.50 13.01
C PHE A 244 6.30 -10.96 12.79
N LEU A 245 5.59 -11.41 11.75
CA LEU A 245 4.21 -11.02 11.44
C LEU A 245 3.23 -11.46 12.54
N ASN A 246 3.55 -12.52 13.26
CA ASN A 246 2.73 -13.08 14.34
C ASN A 246 3.21 -12.67 15.74
N GLU A 247 4.19 -11.79 15.83
CA GLU A 247 4.64 -11.27 17.11
C GLU A 247 3.47 -10.64 17.89
N GLY A 248 3.28 -11.07 19.12
CA GLY A 248 2.18 -10.62 19.97
C GLY A 248 0.81 -11.24 19.68
N LYS A 249 0.67 -12.14 18.70
CA LYS A 249 -0.58 -12.89 18.43
C LYS A 249 -0.61 -14.21 19.21
N ASP A 250 -1.81 -14.69 19.52
CA ASP A 250 -1.98 -16.02 20.10
C ASP A 250 -2.01 -17.05 18.97
N LEU A 251 -1.13 -18.04 19.04
CA LEU A 251 -0.93 -19.02 18.00
C LEU A 251 -1.72 -20.30 18.29
N VAL A 252 -2.18 -20.98 17.24
CA VAL A 252 -2.73 -22.35 17.33
C VAL A 252 -1.61 -23.33 17.62
N ASP A 253 -0.46 -23.14 16.97
CA ASP A 253 0.77 -23.87 17.19
C ASP A 253 1.96 -22.90 17.06
N PRO A 254 2.99 -22.99 17.97
CA PRO A 254 4.17 -22.15 17.87
C PRO A 254 5.07 -22.49 16.67
N ALA A 255 4.96 -23.69 16.09
CA ALA A 255 5.73 -24.07 14.93
C ALA A 255 5.23 -23.39 13.64
N VAL A 256 6.17 -22.95 12.81
CA VAL A 256 5.88 -22.44 11.47
C VAL A 256 5.90 -23.61 10.48
N ILE A 257 4.85 -23.74 9.69
CA ILE A 257 4.79 -24.69 8.59
C ILE A 257 5.54 -24.07 7.42
N ALA A 258 6.68 -24.65 7.04
CA ALA A 258 7.49 -24.13 5.96
C ALA A 258 7.93 -25.25 5.01
N PHE A 259 7.94 -24.95 3.72
CA PHE A 259 8.46 -25.86 2.69
C PHE A 259 8.96 -25.05 1.48
N GLU A 260 10.02 -25.56 0.89
CA GLU A 260 10.69 -25.01 -0.28
C GLU A 260 10.78 -26.10 -1.36
N GLY A 261 10.68 -25.70 -2.62
CA GLY A 261 10.84 -26.61 -3.73
C GLY A 261 11.13 -25.89 -5.04
N GLU A 262 11.72 -26.63 -5.99
CA GLU A 262 11.99 -26.15 -7.33
C GLU A 262 11.32 -27.04 -8.35
N LYS A 263 10.66 -26.44 -9.35
CA LYS A 263 10.13 -27.15 -10.51
C LYS A 263 10.16 -26.23 -11.73
N ASP A 264 10.66 -26.77 -12.85
CA ASP A 264 10.75 -26.05 -14.12
C ASP A 264 11.52 -24.69 -14.00
N LYS A 265 12.57 -24.66 -13.17
CA LYS A 265 13.36 -23.47 -12.80
C LYS A 265 12.60 -22.42 -12.00
N VAL A 266 11.37 -22.68 -11.58
CA VAL A 266 10.63 -21.84 -10.65
C VAL A 266 10.88 -22.36 -9.23
N ILE A 267 11.45 -21.51 -8.39
CA ILE A 267 11.66 -21.78 -6.96
C ILE A 267 10.47 -21.23 -6.20
N VAL A 268 9.91 -22.05 -5.32
CA VAL A 268 8.76 -21.69 -4.47
C VAL A 268 9.17 -21.90 -3.03
N ASP A 269 9.08 -20.84 -2.24
CA ASP A 269 9.32 -20.86 -0.81
C ASP A 269 8.08 -20.35 -0.09
N ILE A 270 7.54 -21.14 0.84
CA ILE A 270 6.30 -20.86 1.55
C ILE A 270 6.50 -21.09 3.03
N ALA A 271 6.06 -20.11 3.82
CA ALA A 271 5.96 -20.23 5.27
C ALA A 271 4.57 -19.77 5.71
N MET A 272 3.96 -20.53 6.63
CA MET A 272 2.64 -20.20 7.15
C MET A 272 2.46 -20.65 8.59
N GLN A 273 1.55 -19.98 9.32
CA GLN A 273 1.23 -20.26 10.70
C GLN A 273 -0.20 -19.84 11.02
N TYR A 274 -0.89 -20.59 11.87
CA TYR A 274 -2.25 -20.27 12.29
C TYR A 274 -2.26 -19.59 13.65
N GLN A 275 -2.95 -18.45 13.72
CA GLN A 275 -3.28 -17.74 14.94
C GLN A 275 -4.70 -18.05 15.41
N THR A 276 -5.02 -17.81 16.69
CA THR A 276 -6.35 -18.03 17.25
C THR A 276 -7.37 -16.97 16.79
N GLY A 277 -6.91 -15.82 16.31
CA GLY A 277 -7.71 -14.75 15.73
C GLY A 277 -8.41 -15.14 14.44
N TYR A 278 -9.08 -14.18 13.81
CA TYR A 278 -9.98 -14.41 12.67
C TYR A 278 -9.47 -13.83 11.35
N SER A 279 -8.54 -12.89 11.40
CA SER A 279 -8.01 -12.21 10.22
C SER A 279 -7.02 -13.08 9.44
N GLU A 280 -7.15 -13.07 8.11
CA GLU A 280 -6.18 -13.63 7.15
C GLU A 280 -5.11 -12.57 6.86
N SER A 281 -3.84 -12.95 6.91
CA SER A 281 -2.69 -12.13 6.53
C SER A 281 -1.85 -12.89 5.51
N MET A 282 -1.95 -12.52 4.23
CA MET A 282 -1.22 -13.18 3.15
C MET A 282 -0.35 -12.18 2.39
N TYR A 283 0.94 -12.49 2.32
CA TYR A 283 1.95 -11.69 1.63
C TYR A 283 2.55 -12.51 0.51
N THR A 284 2.56 -11.95 -0.68
CA THR A 284 3.00 -12.68 -1.88
C THR A 284 4.05 -11.90 -2.64
N PHE A 285 5.12 -12.60 -3.02
CA PHE A 285 6.27 -12.01 -3.67
C PHE A 285 6.67 -12.80 -4.92
N VAL A 286 7.12 -12.07 -5.92
CA VAL A 286 7.70 -12.62 -7.16
C VAL A 286 9.03 -11.93 -7.42
N ASN A 287 10.16 -12.67 -7.36
CA ASN A 287 11.50 -12.10 -7.48
C ASN A 287 11.69 -10.89 -6.55
N ASP A 288 11.26 -11.06 -5.27
CA ASP A 288 11.28 -10.06 -4.19
C ASP A 288 10.38 -8.83 -4.40
N ILE A 289 9.57 -8.81 -5.46
CA ILE A 289 8.57 -7.77 -5.70
C ILE A 289 7.27 -8.15 -5.01
N ASN A 290 6.74 -7.25 -4.18
CA ASN A 290 5.46 -7.46 -3.50
C ASN A 290 4.29 -7.40 -4.50
N THR A 291 3.59 -8.52 -4.68
CA THR A 291 2.40 -8.61 -5.53
C THR A 291 1.14 -8.42 -4.71
N ILE A 292 0.80 -7.16 -4.42
CA ILE A 292 -0.32 -6.79 -3.51
C ILE A 292 -1.68 -7.35 -3.97
N GLU A 293 -1.88 -7.51 -5.29
CA GLU A 293 -3.07 -8.11 -5.88
C GLU A 293 -2.94 -9.63 -6.08
N GLY A 294 -1.82 -10.22 -5.63
CA GLY A 294 -1.54 -11.64 -5.77
C GLY A 294 -1.23 -12.08 -7.20
N GLY A 295 -1.98 -13.04 -7.72
CA GLY A 295 -1.79 -13.60 -9.05
C GLY A 295 -1.81 -15.13 -9.06
N MET A 296 -1.20 -15.74 -10.07
CA MET A 296 -1.30 -17.19 -10.30
C MET A 296 -0.65 -18.03 -9.18
N HIS A 297 0.43 -17.56 -8.55
CA HIS A 297 1.06 -18.22 -7.41
C HIS A 297 0.13 -18.26 -6.18
N LEU A 298 -0.56 -17.15 -5.87
CA LEU A 298 -1.55 -17.11 -4.81
C LEU A 298 -2.75 -18.00 -5.12
N ALA A 299 -3.23 -18.00 -6.36
CA ALA A 299 -4.33 -18.84 -6.79
C ALA A 299 -3.98 -20.35 -6.66
N GLY A 300 -2.74 -20.74 -6.99
CA GLY A 300 -2.23 -22.10 -6.80
C GLY A 300 -2.21 -22.48 -5.32
N PHE A 301 -1.66 -21.65 -4.46
CA PHE A 301 -1.64 -21.86 -3.02
C PHE A 301 -3.03 -22.04 -2.42
N ARG A 302 -3.96 -21.11 -2.70
CA ARG A 302 -5.34 -21.15 -2.17
C ARG A 302 -6.10 -22.41 -2.59
N SER A 303 -5.90 -22.84 -3.84
CA SER A 303 -6.50 -24.06 -4.37
C SER A 303 -5.97 -25.30 -3.62
N ALA A 304 -4.65 -25.43 -3.52
CA ALA A 304 -3.98 -26.55 -2.86
C ALA A 304 -4.33 -26.64 -1.37
N LEU A 305 -4.24 -25.50 -0.65
CA LEU A 305 -4.55 -25.44 0.79
C LEU A 305 -5.97 -25.95 1.07
N THR A 306 -6.95 -25.42 0.33
CA THR A 306 -8.35 -25.81 0.53
C THR A 306 -8.60 -27.27 0.23
N ARG A 307 -8.03 -27.79 -0.84
CA ARG A 307 -8.17 -29.18 -1.25
C ARG A 307 -7.51 -30.13 -0.25
N VAL A 308 -6.26 -29.90 0.11
CA VAL A 308 -5.49 -30.80 0.99
C VAL A 308 -6.08 -30.86 2.39
N LEU A 309 -6.51 -29.73 2.96
CA LEU A 309 -7.16 -29.73 4.27
C LEU A 309 -8.50 -30.46 4.27
N ASN A 310 -9.30 -30.36 3.21
CA ASN A 310 -10.54 -31.14 3.08
C ASN A 310 -10.25 -32.63 2.92
N GLU A 311 -9.27 -33.03 2.12
CA GLU A 311 -8.83 -34.44 1.97
C GLU A 311 -8.38 -35.00 3.32
N TYR A 312 -7.55 -34.28 4.06
CA TYR A 312 -7.07 -34.65 5.39
C TYR A 312 -8.22 -34.79 6.40
N ALA A 313 -9.13 -33.81 6.43
CA ALA A 313 -10.28 -33.79 7.32
C ALA A 313 -11.19 -35.03 7.11
N ARG A 314 -11.40 -35.42 5.86
CA ARG A 314 -12.20 -36.62 5.53
C ARG A 314 -11.45 -37.92 5.80
N LYS A 315 -10.17 -38.02 5.41
CA LYS A 315 -9.32 -39.21 5.66
C LYS A 315 -9.27 -39.55 7.15
N ASN A 316 -9.24 -38.55 8.01
CA ASN A 316 -9.15 -38.70 9.46
C ASN A 316 -10.52 -38.64 10.17
N ASN A 317 -11.65 -38.68 9.44
CA ASN A 317 -13.02 -38.60 9.98
C ASN A 317 -13.30 -37.39 10.89
N ILE A 318 -12.53 -36.29 10.74
CA ILE A 318 -12.77 -35.04 11.45
C ILE A 318 -13.99 -34.33 10.83
N LEU A 319 -14.12 -34.39 9.51
CA LEU A 319 -15.30 -33.95 8.75
C LEU A 319 -16.10 -35.18 8.30
N LYS A 320 -17.37 -35.24 8.67
CA LYS A 320 -18.25 -36.40 8.34
C LYS A 320 -18.65 -36.36 6.87
N ASN A 321 -18.95 -37.54 6.29
CA ASN A 321 -19.32 -37.66 4.87
C ASN A 321 -20.59 -36.88 4.47
N ASN A 322 -21.48 -36.61 5.41
CA ASN A 322 -22.71 -35.84 5.19
C ASN A 322 -22.54 -34.31 5.42
N GLU A 323 -21.37 -33.88 5.88
CA GLU A 323 -21.06 -32.44 6.03
C GLU A 323 -20.46 -31.89 4.73
N ALA A 324 -20.72 -30.61 4.43
CA ALA A 324 -20.13 -29.94 3.28
C ALA A 324 -18.60 -29.75 3.46
N ASN A 325 -17.88 -29.64 2.35
CA ASN A 325 -16.47 -29.28 2.40
C ASN A 325 -16.28 -27.88 2.97
N LEU A 326 -15.16 -27.66 3.65
CA LEU A 326 -14.71 -26.35 4.06
C LEU A 326 -14.43 -25.49 2.82
N SER A 327 -14.87 -24.25 2.82
CA SER A 327 -14.53 -23.30 1.78
C SER A 327 -13.12 -22.74 1.94
N GLY A 328 -12.65 -22.00 0.93
CA GLY A 328 -11.38 -21.30 1.01
C GLY A 328 -11.27 -20.38 2.23
N ASP A 329 -12.31 -19.60 2.50
CA ASP A 329 -12.32 -18.67 3.66
C ASP A 329 -12.29 -19.42 4.99
N ASP A 330 -12.97 -20.57 5.10
CA ASP A 330 -12.97 -21.34 6.34
C ASP A 330 -11.58 -21.82 6.71
N VAL A 331 -10.80 -22.28 5.71
CA VAL A 331 -9.44 -22.80 5.94
C VAL A 331 -8.38 -21.71 6.07
N ARG A 332 -8.69 -20.48 5.68
CA ARG A 332 -7.77 -19.36 5.81
C ARG A 332 -8.05 -18.46 7.02
N GLU A 333 -9.14 -18.69 7.77
CA GLU A 333 -9.41 -17.93 9.00
C GLU A 333 -8.25 -18.06 9.99
N GLY A 334 -7.63 -16.92 10.33
CA GLY A 334 -6.47 -16.84 11.21
C GLY A 334 -5.15 -17.31 10.61
N LEU A 335 -5.05 -17.43 9.29
CA LEU A 335 -3.82 -17.81 8.59
C LEU A 335 -2.92 -16.60 8.37
N THR A 336 -1.67 -16.67 8.81
CA THR A 336 -0.58 -15.80 8.37
C THR A 336 0.30 -16.62 7.42
N CYS A 337 0.54 -16.11 6.20
CA CYS A 337 1.30 -16.81 5.18
C CYS A 337 2.15 -15.86 4.36
N VAL A 338 3.40 -16.26 4.09
CA VAL A 338 4.31 -15.62 3.13
C VAL A 338 4.58 -16.61 2.00
N ILE A 339 4.38 -16.16 0.77
CA ILE A 339 4.62 -16.92 -0.46
C ILE A 339 5.65 -16.15 -1.27
N SER A 340 6.84 -16.70 -1.44
CA SER A 340 7.88 -16.17 -2.29
C SER A 340 8.10 -17.12 -3.47
N VAL A 341 7.99 -16.59 -4.70
CA VAL A 341 8.32 -17.37 -5.90
C VAL A 341 9.40 -16.66 -6.69
N LYS A 342 10.39 -17.43 -7.15
CA LYS A 342 11.45 -16.94 -8.03
C LYS A 342 11.20 -17.51 -9.43
N VAL A 343 10.89 -16.63 -10.36
CA VAL A 343 10.46 -16.97 -11.73
C VAL A 343 11.46 -16.38 -12.73
N PRO A 344 12.03 -17.17 -13.66
CA PRO A 344 13.01 -16.65 -14.63
C PRO A 344 12.44 -15.55 -15.54
N ASN A 345 11.21 -15.70 -16.00
CA ASN A 345 10.54 -14.76 -16.92
C ASN A 345 9.14 -14.38 -16.37
N PRO A 346 9.07 -13.54 -15.33
CA PRO A 346 7.78 -13.19 -14.75
C PRO A 346 7.00 -12.24 -15.67
N GLN A 347 5.71 -12.50 -15.81
CA GLN A 347 4.76 -11.68 -16.55
C GLN A 347 3.80 -11.04 -15.55
N PHE A 348 3.78 -9.73 -15.48
CA PHE A 348 2.90 -9.00 -14.59
C PHE A 348 1.75 -8.34 -15.34
N GLU A 349 0.60 -8.24 -14.69
CA GLU A 349 -0.50 -7.42 -15.17
C GLU A 349 -0.19 -5.94 -14.81
N GLY A 350 0.25 -5.15 -15.81
CA GLY A 350 0.56 -3.73 -15.65
C GLY A 350 1.98 -3.39 -15.18
N GLN A 351 2.33 -2.11 -15.31
CA GLN A 351 3.66 -1.57 -15.03
C GLN A 351 4.03 -1.60 -13.54
N THR A 352 3.06 -1.54 -12.65
CA THR A 352 3.26 -1.54 -11.19
C THR A 352 3.58 -2.90 -10.61
N LYS A 353 3.60 -3.96 -11.43
CA LYS A 353 3.97 -5.34 -11.07
C LYS A 353 3.16 -5.93 -9.90
N THR A 354 1.93 -5.48 -9.70
CA THR A 354 1.10 -5.83 -8.53
C THR A 354 0.51 -7.23 -8.59
N LYS A 355 0.47 -7.86 -9.79
CA LYS A 355 -0.18 -9.16 -10.01
C LYS A 355 0.58 -10.02 -11.01
N LEU A 356 0.86 -11.27 -10.64
CA LEU A 356 1.54 -12.25 -11.51
C LEU A 356 0.55 -12.92 -12.47
N GLY A 357 0.86 -12.89 -13.78
CA GLY A 357 0.04 -13.46 -14.84
C GLY A 357 0.43 -14.87 -15.31
N ASN A 358 1.64 -15.35 -14.99
CA ASN A 358 2.18 -16.65 -15.44
C ASN A 358 1.28 -17.84 -15.07
N LEU A 359 0.56 -18.39 -16.02
CA LEU A 359 -0.39 -19.49 -15.78
C LEU A 359 0.28 -20.78 -15.27
N GLU A 360 1.48 -21.10 -15.77
CA GLU A 360 2.27 -22.28 -15.38
C GLU A 360 2.62 -22.28 -13.89
N VAL A 361 2.87 -21.11 -13.31
CA VAL A 361 3.23 -20.95 -11.88
C VAL A 361 2.10 -21.44 -10.97
N LYS A 362 0.83 -21.32 -11.38
CA LYS A 362 -0.32 -21.82 -10.61
C LYS A 362 -0.21 -23.32 -10.36
N GLY A 363 0.09 -24.10 -11.41
CA GLY A 363 0.20 -25.55 -11.29
C GLY A 363 1.44 -25.98 -10.51
N ILE A 364 2.55 -25.26 -10.65
CA ILE A 364 3.79 -25.52 -9.91
C ILE A 364 3.56 -25.34 -8.42
N VAL A 365 3.00 -24.18 -8.01
CA VAL A 365 2.71 -23.87 -6.61
C VAL A 365 1.67 -24.84 -6.05
N ASP A 366 0.58 -25.15 -6.78
CA ASP A 366 -0.44 -26.10 -6.33
C ASP A 366 0.19 -27.47 -6.02
N ASN A 367 1.06 -27.99 -6.86
CA ASN A 367 1.73 -29.27 -6.67
C ASN A 367 2.64 -29.26 -5.44
N LEU A 368 3.55 -28.28 -5.34
CA LEU A 368 4.52 -28.19 -4.23
C LEU A 368 3.82 -28.00 -2.88
N VAL A 369 2.80 -27.13 -2.83
CA VAL A 369 1.98 -26.94 -1.63
C VAL A 369 1.25 -28.24 -1.24
N SER A 370 0.68 -28.94 -2.22
CA SER A 370 -0.05 -30.19 -1.95
C SER A 370 0.85 -31.27 -1.38
N GLU A 371 2.06 -31.41 -1.89
CA GLU A 371 3.04 -32.38 -1.42
C GLU A 371 3.56 -31.98 -0.02
N GLY A 372 4.06 -30.76 0.14
CA GLY A 372 4.61 -30.30 1.41
C GLY A 372 3.58 -30.30 2.54
N LEU A 373 2.35 -29.82 2.27
CA LEU A 373 1.30 -29.78 3.27
C LEU A 373 0.80 -31.19 3.66
N ARG A 374 0.65 -32.14 2.71
CA ARG A 374 0.30 -33.51 3.04
C ARG A 374 1.34 -34.15 3.94
N THR A 375 2.63 -34.00 3.61
CA THR A 375 3.73 -34.52 4.42
C THR A 375 3.66 -33.95 5.83
N TYR A 376 3.53 -32.63 5.96
CA TYR A 376 3.41 -31.98 7.26
C TYR A 376 2.24 -32.49 8.09
N LEU A 377 1.05 -32.58 7.51
CA LEU A 377 -0.16 -33.06 8.20
C LEU A 377 -0.09 -34.53 8.61
N GLU A 378 0.67 -35.37 7.90
CA GLU A 378 0.90 -36.77 8.28
C GLU A 378 1.93 -36.90 9.42
N GLU A 379 2.93 -36.05 9.42
CA GLU A 379 3.97 -35.99 10.48
C GLU A 379 3.47 -35.32 11.76
N HIS A 380 2.50 -34.39 11.65
CA HIS A 380 1.99 -33.55 12.74
C HIS A 380 0.45 -33.66 12.88
N PRO A 381 -0.07 -34.84 13.27
CA PRO A 381 -1.51 -35.06 13.25
C PRO A 381 -2.31 -34.28 14.30
N ALA A 382 -1.69 -33.86 15.40
CA ALA A 382 -2.35 -33.03 16.42
C ALA A 382 -2.59 -31.60 15.92
N GLU A 383 -1.59 -31.03 15.29
CA GLU A 383 -1.60 -29.70 14.67
C GLU A 383 -2.55 -29.69 13.48
N GLY A 384 -2.48 -30.71 12.62
CA GLY A 384 -3.40 -30.87 11.49
C GLY A 384 -4.86 -30.93 11.93
N LYS A 385 -5.14 -31.66 13.04
CA LYS A 385 -6.48 -31.67 13.62
C LYS A 385 -6.90 -30.31 14.13
N ALA A 386 -6.04 -29.58 14.85
CA ALA A 386 -6.35 -28.25 15.38
C ALA A 386 -6.65 -27.26 14.26
N ILE A 387 -5.89 -27.28 13.17
CA ILE A 387 -6.11 -26.43 11.97
C ILE A 387 -7.49 -26.73 11.36
N VAL A 388 -7.82 -28.01 11.15
CA VAL A 388 -9.11 -28.42 10.57
C VAL A 388 -10.28 -28.06 11.50
N GLU A 389 -10.17 -28.28 12.82
CA GLU A 389 -11.20 -27.91 13.80
C GLU A 389 -11.46 -26.41 13.83
N LYS A 390 -10.40 -25.58 13.67
CA LYS A 390 -10.54 -24.12 13.48
C LYS A 390 -11.36 -23.82 12.23
N GLY A 391 -11.04 -24.43 11.10
CA GLY A 391 -11.80 -24.27 9.84
C GLY A 391 -13.26 -24.70 9.96
N ILE A 392 -13.56 -25.81 10.65
CA ILE A 392 -14.94 -26.25 10.92
C ILE A 392 -15.68 -25.22 11.77
N THR A 393 -15.00 -24.64 12.75
CA THR A 393 -15.58 -23.61 13.61
C THR A 393 -15.89 -22.33 12.82
N ALA A 394 -15.01 -21.94 11.91
CA ALA A 394 -15.20 -20.83 10.98
C ALA A 394 -16.40 -21.08 10.04
N SER A 395 -16.48 -22.29 9.46
CA SER A 395 -17.59 -22.71 8.58
C SER A 395 -18.95 -22.63 9.27
N ARG A 396 -19.05 -23.13 10.51
CA ARG A 396 -20.29 -23.05 11.29
C ARG A 396 -20.70 -21.62 11.59
N ALA A 397 -19.76 -20.76 11.92
CA ALA A 397 -20.04 -19.35 12.17
C ALA A 397 -20.52 -18.64 10.90
N ARG A 398 -19.89 -18.91 9.75
CA ARG A 398 -20.29 -18.35 8.45
C ARG A 398 -21.68 -18.81 8.04
N GLU A 399 -22.00 -20.10 8.21
CA GLU A 399 -23.36 -20.60 7.95
C GLU A 399 -24.41 -19.95 8.84
N ALA A 400 -24.12 -19.78 10.13
CA ALA A 400 -25.01 -19.08 11.04
C ALA A 400 -25.26 -17.64 10.60
N ALA A 401 -24.19 -16.93 10.19
CA ALA A 401 -24.29 -15.59 9.65
C ALA A 401 -25.12 -15.50 8.36
N ARG A 402 -24.94 -16.49 7.44
CA ARG A 402 -25.73 -16.58 6.20
C ARG A 402 -27.22 -16.80 6.49
N ARG A 403 -27.55 -17.72 7.38
CA ARG A 403 -28.95 -17.98 7.79
C ARG A 403 -29.59 -16.74 8.40
N ALA A 404 -28.86 -16.02 9.26
CA ALA A 404 -29.35 -14.78 9.85
C ALA A 404 -29.63 -13.70 8.78
N ARG A 405 -28.75 -13.56 7.77
CA ARG A 405 -28.95 -12.64 6.63
C ARG A 405 -30.17 -13.03 5.79
N GLU A 406 -30.35 -14.32 5.48
CA GLU A 406 -31.50 -14.79 4.70
C GLU A 406 -32.82 -14.54 5.42
N LEU A 407 -32.86 -14.76 6.73
CA LEU A 407 -34.04 -14.45 7.54
C LEU A 407 -34.36 -12.95 7.56
N THR A 408 -33.33 -12.11 7.65
CA THR A 408 -33.47 -10.64 7.58
C THR A 408 -33.93 -10.21 6.18
N ARG A 409 -33.34 -10.79 5.12
CA ARG A 409 -33.72 -10.49 3.72
C ARG A 409 -35.15 -10.92 3.41
N ARG A 410 -35.62 -12.05 3.94
CA ARG A 410 -37.02 -12.48 3.78
C ARG A 410 -38.00 -11.55 4.51
N LYS A 411 -37.63 -11.00 5.68
CA LYS A 411 -38.43 -9.97 6.36
C LYS A 411 -38.47 -8.65 5.57
N ASN A 412 -37.34 -8.26 4.95
CA ASN A 412 -37.26 -7.01 4.17
C ASN A 412 -37.77 -7.16 2.73
N ALA A 413 -37.92 -8.38 2.19
CA ALA A 413 -38.51 -8.61 0.85
C ALA A 413 -39.99 -8.28 0.79
N LEU A 414 -40.64 -8.12 1.94
CA LEU A 414 -42.03 -7.60 2.07
C LEU A 414 -42.07 -6.06 2.14
N GLU A 415 -40.90 -5.40 2.34
CA GLU A 415 -40.75 -3.95 2.29
C GLU A 415 -39.92 -3.60 1.05
N VAL A 416 -40.58 -3.08 0.05
CA VAL A 416 -40.02 -2.66 -1.25
C VAL A 416 -38.85 -1.71 -1.02
N SER A 417 -37.62 -2.10 -1.54
CA SER A 417 -36.48 -1.22 -1.77
C SER A 417 -36.01 -0.42 -0.56
N SER A 418 -35.40 -1.02 0.44
CA SER A 418 -34.93 -0.21 1.56
C SER A 418 -33.42 -0.06 1.58
N LEU A 419 -32.95 1.05 1.03
CA LEU A 419 -31.77 1.73 1.54
C LEU A 419 -31.96 1.96 3.05
N PRO A 420 -30.87 1.95 3.86
CA PRO A 420 -31.00 2.18 5.30
C PRO A 420 -31.79 3.44 5.57
N GLY A 421 -32.82 3.38 6.42
CA GLY A 421 -33.70 4.52 6.68
C GLY A 421 -33.02 5.76 7.25
N LYS A 422 -31.73 5.63 7.63
CA LYS A 422 -30.87 6.75 8.07
C LYS A 422 -30.07 7.38 6.94
N LEU A 423 -29.91 6.71 5.80
CA LEU A 423 -29.17 7.23 4.67
C LEU A 423 -29.95 8.37 4.00
N ALA A 424 -29.35 9.56 3.98
CA ALA A 424 -29.81 10.65 3.14
C ALA A 424 -29.08 10.55 1.79
N ASP A 425 -29.67 9.80 0.84
CA ASP A 425 -29.07 9.54 -0.48
C ASP A 425 -29.04 10.79 -1.37
N CYS A 426 -28.20 10.77 -2.41
CA CYS A 426 -28.12 11.78 -3.45
C CYS A 426 -28.97 11.40 -4.68
N THR A 427 -29.22 12.37 -5.57
CA THR A 427 -30.06 12.15 -6.76
C THR A 427 -29.30 11.62 -7.96
N GLU A 428 -28.00 11.91 -8.06
CA GLU A 428 -27.10 11.39 -9.09
C GLU A 428 -26.95 9.88 -8.95
N LYS A 429 -26.87 9.19 -10.10
CA LYS A 429 -26.77 7.73 -10.17
C LYS A 429 -25.44 7.24 -10.73
N ASP A 430 -24.66 8.11 -11.36
CA ASP A 430 -23.30 7.76 -11.77
C ASP A 430 -22.37 7.76 -10.54
N PRO A 431 -21.85 6.59 -10.14
CA PRO A 431 -20.98 6.51 -8.96
C PRO A 431 -19.79 7.46 -9.02
N LYS A 432 -19.22 7.70 -10.20
CA LYS A 432 -18.05 8.57 -10.41
C LYS A 432 -18.30 10.02 -10.03
N MET A 433 -19.57 10.43 -10.06
CA MET A 433 -20.00 11.79 -9.75
C MET A 433 -20.53 11.92 -8.32
N THR A 434 -20.53 10.85 -7.52
CA THR A 434 -21.16 10.84 -6.19
C THR A 434 -20.16 10.56 -5.07
N GLU A 435 -20.49 11.04 -3.89
CA GLU A 435 -19.73 10.83 -2.68
C GLU A 435 -20.63 10.64 -1.47
N ILE A 436 -20.17 9.88 -0.47
CA ILE A 436 -20.89 9.63 0.77
C ILE A 436 -20.07 10.08 1.96
N TYR A 437 -20.67 10.85 2.86
CA TYR A 437 -20.09 11.21 4.15
C TYR A 437 -20.60 10.26 5.23
N ILE A 438 -19.68 9.61 5.91
CA ILE A 438 -19.96 8.87 7.15
C ILE A 438 -19.77 9.84 8.30
N VAL A 439 -20.86 10.19 8.98
CA VAL A 439 -20.87 11.26 9.97
C VAL A 439 -21.12 10.71 11.36
N GLU A 440 -20.38 11.20 12.35
CA GLU A 440 -20.57 10.85 13.74
C GLU A 440 -21.85 11.47 14.32
N GLY A 441 -22.76 10.62 14.76
CA GLY A 441 -23.96 11.03 15.46
C GLY A 441 -25.06 11.66 14.60
N ASP A 442 -26.26 11.78 15.19
CA ASP A 442 -27.42 12.32 14.50
C ASP A 442 -27.40 13.88 14.44
N SER A 443 -26.71 14.54 15.38
CA SER A 443 -26.62 16.02 15.41
C SER A 443 -25.80 16.54 14.23
N ALA A 444 -24.54 16.10 14.12
CA ALA A 444 -23.67 16.46 12.99
C ALA A 444 -24.26 15.95 11.67
N GLY A 445 -24.88 14.75 11.66
CA GLY A 445 -25.62 14.22 10.52
C GLY A 445 -26.77 15.11 10.07
N GLY A 446 -27.45 15.79 10.99
CA GLY A 446 -28.50 16.77 10.70
C GLY A 446 -27.96 18.03 10.02
N SER A 447 -26.87 18.60 10.55
CA SER A 447 -26.18 19.75 9.95
C SER A 447 -25.64 19.43 8.57
N ALA A 448 -24.95 18.28 8.42
CA ALA A 448 -24.43 17.81 7.14
C ALA A 448 -25.54 17.58 6.09
N LYS A 449 -26.65 16.96 6.50
CA LYS A 449 -27.82 16.75 5.62
C LYS A 449 -28.44 18.06 5.14
N SER A 450 -28.41 19.10 5.96
CA SER A 450 -28.96 20.41 5.62
C SER A 450 -28.00 21.22 4.75
N GLY A 451 -26.66 21.12 4.98
CA GLY A 451 -25.62 21.85 4.27
C GLY A 451 -25.19 21.24 2.94
N ARG A 452 -25.40 19.95 2.71
CA ARG A 452 -24.89 19.21 1.53
C ARG A 452 -25.48 19.66 0.19
N ASP A 453 -24.79 19.42 -0.88
CA ASP A 453 -25.39 19.38 -2.22
C ASP A 453 -26.09 18.03 -2.45
N ARG A 454 -27.42 18.06 -2.48
CA ARG A 454 -28.29 16.87 -2.62
C ARG A 454 -28.12 16.16 -3.97
N ARG A 455 -27.51 16.79 -4.95
CA ARG A 455 -27.33 16.19 -6.27
C ARG A 455 -26.34 15.02 -6.21
N TYR A 456 -25.19 15.20 -5.56
CA TYR A 456 -24.09 14.25 -5.59
C TYR A 456 -23.55 13.83 -4.21
N GLN A 457 -23.99 14.48 -3.11
CA GLN A 457 -23.55 14.14 -1.75
C GLN A 457 -24.61 13.36 -0.98
N ALA A 458 -24.24 12.18 -0.48
CA ALA A 458 -25.04 11.38 0.44
C ALA A 458 -24.50 11.50 1.87
N ILE A 459 -25.37 11.40 2.87
CA ILE A 459 -25.00 11.45 4.30
C ILE A 459 -25.47 10.19 5.00
N LEU A 460 -24.56 9.52 5.69
CA LEU A 460 -24.82 8.35 6.52
C LEU A 460 -24.40 8.64 7.97
N PRO A 461 -25.33 9.01 8.86
CA PRO A 461 -24.99 9.17 10.26
C PRO A 461 -24.82 7.82 10.94
N LEU A 462 -23.74 7.65 11.71
CA LEU A 462 -23.49 6.51 12.56
C LEU A 462 -23.77 6.87 14.02
N ARG A 463 -24.45 6.00 14.76
CA ARG A 463 -24.72 6.20 16.18
C ARG A 463 -23.68 5.47 17.03
N GLY A 464 -22.82 6.24 17.68
CA GLY A 464 -21.82 5.75 18.60
C GLY A 464 -20.69 4.98 17.92
N LYS A 465 -19.81 4.39 18.71
CA LYS A 465 -18.64 3.63 18.27
C LYS A 465 -19.07 2.37 17.51
N THR A 466 -18.48 2.14 16.36
CA THR A 466 -18.69 0.91 15.59
C THR A 466 -18.01 -0.28 16.25
N LEU A 467 -18.42 -1.50 15.89
CA LEU A 467 -17.78 -2.71 16.37
C LEU A 467 -16.29 -2.74 15.97
N ASN A 468 -15.41 -3.05 16.92
CA ASN A 468 -14.02 -3.37 16.61
C ASN A 468 -13.95 -4.74 15.93
N VAL A 469 -13.74 -4.72 14.62
CA VAL A 469 -13.75 -5.94 13.79
C VAL A 469 -12.48 -6.77 13.94
N GLU A 470 -11.39 -6.19 14.47
CA GLU A 470 -10.16 -6.93 14.77
C GLU A 470 -10.40 -8.02 15.85
N LYS A 471 -11.31 -7.74 16.78
CA LYS A 471 -11.69 -8.62 17.91
C LYS A 471 -12.95 -9.45 17.66
N ALA A 472 -13.55 -9.34 16.48
CA ALA A 472 -14.85 -9.92 16.24
C ALA A 472 -14.85 -10.89 15.07
N ARG A 473 -15.50 -12.04 15.24
CA ARG A 473 -15.74 -12.98 14.14
C ARG A 473 -16.71 -12.37 13.13
N LEU A 474 -16.60 -12.84 11.89
CA LEU A 474 -17.40 -12.35 10.76
C LEU A 474 -18.92 -12.38 11.03
N ASP A 475 -19.44 -13.38 11.74
CA ASP A 475 -20.85 -13.46 12.11
C ASP A 475 -21.29 -12.28 13.00
N ARG A 476 -20.46 -11.89 13.98
CA ARG A 476 -20.71 -10.71 14.82
C ARG A 476 -20.58 -9.41 14.04
N VAL A 477 -19.58 -9.34 13.15
CA VAL A 477 -19.35 -8.18 12.26
C VAL A 477 -20.59 -7.93 11.41
N LEU A 478 -21.14 -8.97 10.79
CA LEU A 478 -22.32 -8.91 9.94
C LEU A 478 -23.65 -8.72 10.70
N ASN A 479 -23.68 -8.98 12.00
CA ASN A 479 -24.82 -8.69 12.86
C ASN A 479 -24.81 -7.26 13.42
N SER A 480 -23.72 -6.51 13.28
CA SER A 480 -23.63 -5.10 13.68
C SER A 480 -24.51 -4.22 12.77
N ASP A 481 -25.44 -3.48 13.36
CA ASP A 481 -26.33 -2.58 12.59
C ASP A 481 -25.57 -1.51 11.82
N ALA A 482 -24.53 -0.92 12.41
CA ALA A 482 -23.71 0.10 11.77
C ALA A 482 -22.98 -0.47 10.54
N ILE A 483 -22.39 -1.65 10.67
CA ILE A 483 -21.66 -2.32 9.57
C ILE A 483 -22.63 -2.75 8.47
N ARG A 484 -23.77 -3.36 8.80
CA ARG A 484 -24.79 -3.72 7.81
C ARG A 484 -25.29 -2.51 7.04
N THR A 485 -25.48 -1.40 7.74
CA THR A 485 -25.91 -0.14 7.15
C THR A 485 -24.89 0.36 6.12
N MET A 486 -23.59 0.33 6.44
CA MET A 486 -22.52 0.70 5.52
C MET A 486 -22.44 -0.24 4.31
N ILE A 487 -22.46 -1.56 4.53
CA ILE A 487 -22.44 -2.55 3.44
C ILE A 487 -23.59 -2.32 2.47
N THR A 488 -24.80 -2.07 3.00
CA THR A 488 -26.00 -1.81 2.18
C THR A 488 -25.89 -0.46 1.45
N ALA A 489 -25.36 0.57 2.10
CA ALA A 489 -25.18 1.89 1.50
C ALA A 489 -24.18 1.85 0.33
N PHE A 490 -23.04 1.18 0.49
CA PHE A 490 -21.99 1.11 -0.53
C PHE A 490 -22.39 0.18 -1.70
N GLY A 491 -23.12 -0.90 -1.43
CA GLY A 491 -23.59 -1.85 -2.44
C GLY A 491 -22.56 -2.89 -2.87
N THR A 492 -21.33 -2.81 -2.38
CA THR A 492 -20.19 -3.65 -2.83
C THR A 492 -20.19 -5.08 -2.25
N GLY A 493 -20.97 -5.35 -1.22
CA GLY A 493 -20.77 -6.57 -0.42
C GLY A 493 -19.57 -6.46 0.52
N VAL A 494 -19.08 -7.59 1.05
CA VAL A 494 -17.99 -7.65 2.02
C VAL A 494 -17.27 -9.00 1.95
N GLY A 495 -15.97 -9.04 2.19
CA GLY A 495 -15.16 -10.26 2.14
C GLY A 495 -15.14 -10.88 0.73
N GLU A 496 -15.45 -12.18 0.60
CA GLU A 496 -15.51 -12.86 -0.72
C GLU A 496 -16.60 -12.31 -1.66
N ASP A 497 -17.70 -11.79 -1.09
CA ASP A 497 -18.80 -11.18 -1.86
C ASP A 497 -18.50 -9.73 -2.28
N PHE A 498 -17.31 -9.21 -1.95
CA PHE A 498 -16.94 -7.84 -2.28
C PHE A 498 -16.71 -7.67 -3.79
N ASP A 499 -17.43 -6.71 -4.36
CA ASP A 499 -17.36 -6.38 -5.79
C ASP A 499 -17.32 -4.86 -5.95
N ILE A 500 -16.12 -4.34 -6.26
CA ILE A 500 -15.88 -2.89 -6.40
C ILE A 500 -16.70 -2.27 -7.52
N THR A 501 -17.05 -3.06 -8.56
CA THR A 501 -17.83 -2.57 -9.70
C THR A 501 -19.26 -2.16 -9.31
N LYS A 502 -19.73 -2.62 -8.15
CA LYS A 502 -21.04 -2.28 -7.58
C LYS A 502 -21.01 -1.08 -6.63
N LEU A 503 -19.85 -0.43 -6.48
CA LEU A 503 -19.70 0.72 -5.61
C LEU A 503 -20.63 1.86 -6.04
N ARG A 504 -21.46 2.34 -5.11
CA ARG A 504 -22.46 3.38 -5.38
C ARG A 504 -21.94 4.79 -5.24
N TYR A 505 -20.82 4.99 -4.54
CA TYR A 505 -20.22 6.30 -4.29
C TYR A 505 -18.72 6.23 -4.50
N TYR A 506 -18.20 7.03 -5.43
CA TYR A 506 -16.77 7.02 -5.78
C TYR A 506 -15.87 7.46 -4.62
N LYS A 507 -16.36 8.39 -3.77
CA LYS A 507 -15.64 8.81 -2.58
C LYS A 507 -16.43 8.46 -1.33
N ILE A 508 -15.76 7.79 -0.40
CA ILE A 508 -16.24 7.48 0.94
C ILE A 508 -15.46 8.37 1.91
N ILE A 509 -16.14 9.35 2.50
CA ILE A 509 -15.50 10.39 3.31
C ILE A 509 -15.87 10.18 4.77
N ILE A 510 -14.88 9.90 5.60
CA ILE A 510 -15.04 9.80 7.06
C ILE A 510 -15.01 11.22 7.62
N MET A 511 -16.09 11.61 8.30
CA MET A 511 -16.25 12.94 8.90
C MET A 511 -16.65 12.78 10.37
N THR A 512 -15.67 12.77 11.25
CA THR A 512 -15.80 12.62 12.71
C THR A 512 -15.40 13.90 13.42
N ASP A 513 -15.81 14.03 14.67
CA ASP A 513 -15.39 15.13 15.54
C ASP A 513 -13.86 15.16 15.73
N ALA A 514 -13.31 16.31 16.02
CA ALA A 514 -11.87 16.50 16.21
C ALA A 514 -11.37 16.10 17.61
N ASP A 515 -12.15 15.32 18.36
CA ASP A 515 -11.83 14.84 19.69
C ASP A 515 -11.30 13.39 19.69
N VAL A 516 -10.97 12.86 20.86
CA VAL A 516 -10.44 11.51 21.05
C VAL A 516 -11.46 10.42 20.66
N ASP A 517 -12.75 10.66 20.81
CA ASP A 517 -13.80 9.73 20.44
C ASP A 517 -13.96 9.66 18.91
N GLY A 518 -13.94 10.81 18.23
CA GLY A 518 -13.94 10.89 16.78
C GLY A 518 -12.69 10.24 16.16
N ALA A 519 -11.51 10.43 16.75
CA ALA A 519 -10.29 9.75 16.34
C ALA A 519 -10.41 8.22 16.48
N HIS A 520 -11.04 7.74 17.57
CA HIS A 520 -11.28 6.31 17.77
C HIS A 520 -12.29 5.76 16.76
N ILE A 521 -13.40 6.47 16.47
CA ILE A 521 -14.38 6.07 15.45
C ILE A 521 -13.72 5.97 14.08
N ARG A 522 -12.89 6.94 13.72
CA ARG A 522 -12.10 6.93 12.48
C ARG A 522 -11.22 5.68 12.39
N THR A 523 -10.50 5.34 13.47
CA THR A 523 -9.65 4.15 13.51
C THR A 523 -10.47 2.85 13.38
N LEU A 524 -11.64 2.75 14.02
CA LEU A 524 -12.55 1.62 13.89
C LEU A 524 -13.06 1.45 12.45
N LEU A 525 -13.41 2.54 11.78
CA LEU A 525 -13.84 2.52 10.38
C LEU A 525 -12.70 2.12 9.43
N LEU A 526 -11.51 2.66 9.63
CA LEU A 526 -10.32 2.28 8.85
C LEU A 526 -9.98 0.79 9.04
N THR A 527 -10.10 0.26 10.29
CA THR A 527 -9.93 -1.16 10.58
C THR A 527 -10.93 -2.01 9.78
N PHE A 528 -12.20 -1.60 9.74
CA PHE A 528 -13.24 -2.29 8.98
C PHE A 528 -12.95 -2.27 7.48
N PHE A 529 -12.60 -1.13 6.90
CA PHE A 529 -12.27 -1.03 5.48
C PHE A 529 -11.04 -1.85 5.14
N TYR A 530 -9.98 -1.77 5.93
CA TYR A 530 -8.76 -2.53 5.71
C TYR A 530 -8.98 -4.05 5.77
N ARG A 531 -9.74 -4.54 6.77
CA ARG A 531 -9.96 -5.98 6.97
C ARG A 531 -10.97 -6.60 6.01
N TYR A 532 -12.04 -5.88 5.65
CA TYR A 532 -13.18 -6.46 4.95
C TYR A 532 -13.51 -5.81 3.60
N MET A 533 -12.95 -4.65 3.29
CA MET A 533 -13.18 -3.90 2.06
C MET A 533 -11.87 -3.29 1.53
N LYS A 534 -10.77 -4.03 1.61
CA LYS A 534 -9.42 -3.56 1.26
C LYS A 534 -9.33 -2.86 -0.10
N PRO A 535 -10.02 -3.29 -1.17
CA PRO A 535 -9.98 -2.58 -2.45
C PRO A 535 -10.46 -1.13 -2.37
N LEU A 536 -11.36 -0.76 -1.45
CA LEU A 536 -11.74 0.64 -1.25
C LEU A 536 -10.55 1.53 -0.86
N VAL A 537 -9.59 0.98 -0.11
CA VAL A 537 -8.38 1.71 0.30
C VAL A 537 -7.34 1.68 -0.82
N THR A 538 -7.07 0.50 -1.39
CA THR A 538 -6.01 0.34 -2.42
C THR A 538 -6.33 1.06 -3.73
N GLU A 539 -7.61 1.20 -4.08
CA GLU A 539 -8.05 1.94 -5.27
C GLU A 539 -8.33 3.43 -4.98
N GLY A 540 -8.15 3.86 -3.71
CA GLY A 540 -8.17 5.27 -3.33
C GLY A 540 -9.56 5.89 -3.22
N HIS A 541 -10.54 5.12 -2.76
CA HIS A 541 -11.91 5.59 -2.57
C HIS A 541 -12.19 6.16 -1.18
N VAL A 542 -11.28 5.96 -0.20
CA VAL A 542 -11.47 6.38 1.19
C VAL A 542 -10.75 7.69 1.48
N PHE A 543 -11.47 8.63 2.09
CA PHE A 543 -10.98 9.95 2.46
C PHE A 543 -11.35 10.28 3.90
N ILE A 544 -10.59 11.18 4.53
CA ILE A 544 -10.85 11.75 5.85
C ILE A 544 -11.06 13.24 5.68
N ALA A 545 -12.23 13.74 6.05
CA ALA A 545 -12.51 15.17 6.05
C ALA A 545 -11.70 15.88 7.15
N GLN A 546 -11.19 17.06 6.84
CA GLN A 546 -10.46 17.91 7.78
C GLN A 546 -11.31 19.16 8.06
N PRO A 547 -12.20 19.15 9.07
CA PRO A 547 -12.87 20.36 9.50
C PRO A 547 -11.90 21.30 10.20
N PRO A 548 -12.10 22.64 10.14
CA PRO A 548 -11.25 23.59 10.86
C PRO A 548 -11.42 23.45 12.37
N LEU A 549 -10.32 23.65 13.10
CA LEU A 549 -10.35 23.67 14.57
C LEU A 549 -10.81 25.00 15.13
N TYR A 550 -10.57 26.10 14.42
CA TYR A 550 -10.88 27.44 14.89
C TYR A 550 -11.62 28.28 13.85
N GLN A 551 -12.51 29.14 14.33
CA GLN A 551 -13.02 30.29 13.61
C GLN A 551 -12.51 31.56 14.27
N VAL A 552 -11.83 32.40 13.52
CA VAL A 552 -11.42 33.74 13.92
C VAL A 552 -12.33 34.75 13.24
N ARG A 553 -13.00 35.61 14.03
CA ARG A 553 -13.86 36.66 13.51
C ARG A 553 -13.29 38.03 13.86
N LYS A 554 -13.05 38.83 12.84
CA LYS A 554 -12.65 40.25 12.98
C LYS A 554 -13.65 41.14 12.26
N GLY A 555 -14.47 41.86 13.02
CA GLY A 555 -15.59 42.65 12.47
C GLY A 555 -16.60 41.77 11.75
N ARG A 556 -16.75 41.93 10.42
CA ARG A 556 -17.63 41.11 9.57
C ARG A 556 -16.93 39.94 8.89
N GLN A 557 -15.60 39.90 8.91
CA GLN A 557 -14.82 38.87 8.26
C GLN A 557 -14.70 37.66 9.16
N LYS A 558 -14.79 36.46 8.56
CA LYS A 558 -14.62 35.15 9.21
C LYS A 558 -13.46 34.45 8.54
N TYR A 559 -12.56 33.89 9.33
CA TYR A 559 -11.42 33.11 8.90
C TYR A 559 -11.50 31.76 9.60
N TYR A 560 -11.00 30.71 8.96
CA TYR A 560 -10.95 29.38 9.51
C TYR A 560 -9.51 28.91 9.50
N THR A 561 -9.06 28.26 10.58
CA THR A 561 -7.71 27.72 10.70
C THR A 561 -7.78 26.28 11.23
N TYR A 562 -6.80 25.46 10.82
CA TYR A 562 -6.83 24.03 11.02
C TYR A 562 -5.92 23.56 12.15
N ASP A 563 -4.96 24.40 12.57
CA ASP A 563 -4.07 24.16 13.70
C ASP A 563 -3.73 25.47 14.42
N ASP A 564 -2.98 25.33 15.55
CA ASP A 564 -2.58 26.46 16.39
C ASP A 564 -1.56 27.37 15.71
N ASP A 565 -0.67 26.81 14.88
CA ASP A 565 0.36 27.57 14.17
C ASP A 565 -0.26 28.43 13.07
N GLU A 566 -1.18 27.89 12.31
CA GLU A 566 -1.94 28.62 11.30
C GLU A 566 -2.78 29.72 11.94
N GLN A 567 -3.41 29.44 13.09
CA GLN A 567 -4.15 30.42 13.87
C GLN A 567 -3.24 31.57 14.33
N ASN A 568 -2.06 31.27 14.88
CA ASN A 568 -1.13 32.28 15.34
C ASN A 568 -0.62 33.13 14.19
N LYS A 569 -0.26 32.54 13.05
CA LYS A 569 0.15 33.28 11.84
C LYS A 569 -0.96 34.22 11.36
N LEU A 570 -2.19 33.71 11.28
CA LEU A 570 -3.34 34.53 10.90
C LEU A 570 -3.55 35.72 11.86
N LEU A 571 -3.48 35.48 13.18
CA LEU A 571 -3.66 36.55 14.18
C LEU A 571 -2.56 37.58 14.12
N ASP A 572 -1.33 37.21 13.77
CA ASP A 572 -0.21 38.16 13.59
C ASP A 572 -0.37 38.99 12.30
N GLU A 573 -0.94 38.41 11.23
CA GLU A 573 -1.24 39.11 9.98
C GLU A 573 -2.38 40.10 10.12
N ILE A 574 -3.50 39.69 10.70
CA ILE A 574 -4.69 40.53 10.80
C ILE A 574 -4.70 41.44 12.04
N GLY A 575 -3.77 41.20 12.98
CA GLY A 575 -3.71 41.87 14.29
C GLY A 575 -4.70 41.27 15.29
N ARG A 576 -4.22 40.98 16.50
CA ARG A 576 -4.95 40.24 17.56
C ARG A 576 -6.12 41.05 18.17
N ASP A 577 -6.03 42.37 18.13
CA ASP A 577 -7.05 43.25 18.74
C ASP A 577 -8.38 43.18 17.97
N GLY A 578 -9.47 43.01 18.74
CA GLY A 578 -10.83 42.95 18.20
C GLY A 578 -11.17 41.59 17.50
N CYS A 579 -10.33 40.57 17.64
CA CYS A 579 -10.60 39.24 17.16
C CYS A 579 -11.40 38.45 18.19
N ALA A 580 -12.50 37.80 17.75
CA ALA A 580 -13.23 36.80 18.52
C ALA A 580 -12.84 35.42 17.98
N ILE A 581 -12.29 34.56 18.83
CA ILE A 581 -11.85 33.21 18.49
C ILE A 581 -12.87 32.21 19.05
N GLN A 582 -13.33 31.31 18.21
CA GLN A 582 -14.16 30.17 18.60
C GLN A 582 -13.41 28.88 18.24
N ARG A 583 -13.17 28.01 19.23
CA ARG A 583 -12.67 26.65 19.01
C ARG A 583 -13.85 25.72 18.83
N TYR A 584 -13.85 24.92 17.77
CA TYR A 584 -14.85 23.87 17.56
C TYR A 584 -14.39 22.57 18.24
N LYS A 585 -15.23 22.04 19.12
CA LYS A 585 -14.99 20.74 19.77
C LYS A 585 -15.60 19.57 18.98
N GLY A 586 -16.62 19.87 18.16
CA GLY A 586 -17.26 18.86 17.33
C GLY A 586 -18.05 19.48 16.18
N LEU A 587 -18.35 18.68 15.19
CA LEU A 587 -19.10 19.04 13.97
C LEU A 587 -20.52 19.52 14.29
N GLY A 588 -21.09 19.07 15.42
CA GLY A 588 -22.41 19.50 15.89
C GLY A 588 -22.48 20.97 16.31
N GLU A 589 -21.35 21.64 16.53
CA GLU A 589 -21.27 23.05 16.83
C GLU A 589 -21.30 23.94 15.58
N MET A 590 -21.08 23.34 14.40
CA MET A 590 -21.16 24.04 13.12
C MET A 590 -22.59 24.07 12.60
N ASN A 591 -23.00 25.24 12.14
CA ASN A 591 -24.24 25.33 11.38
C ASN A 591 -24.06 24.77 9.94
N PRO A 592 -25.16 24.49 9.22
CA PRO A 592 -25.06 23.89 7.87
C PRO A 592 -24.22 24.68 6.87
N GLU A 593 -24.27 26.02 6.90
CA GLU A 593 -23.47 26.89 6.01
C GLU A 593 -21.98 26.80 6.32
N GLN A 594 -21.62 26.84 7.61
CA GLN A 594 -20.22 26.70 8.04
C GLN A 594 -19.65 25.35 7.63
N LEU A 595 -20.42 24.27 7.84
CA LEU A 595 -19.99 22.92 7.47
C LEU A 595 -19.85 22.76 5.95
N TRP A 596 -20.73 23.39 5.17
CA TRP A 596 -20.59 23.45 3.72
C TRP A 596 -19.31 24.19 3.32
N ASP A 597 -19.17 25.44 3.76
CA ASP A 597 -18.08 26.33 3.33
C ASP A 597 -16.67 25.76 3.65
N THR A 598 -16.54 25.06 4.78
CA THR A 598 -15.23 24.61 5.28
C THR A 598 -14.89 23.14 4.96
N THR A 599 -15.92 22.27 4.91
CA THR A 599 -15.68 20.82 4.97
C THR A 599 -16.35 20.05 3.83
N MET A 600 -17.45 20.56 3.25
CA MET A 600 -18.22 19.81 2.26
C MET A 600 -18.15 20.40 0.85
N ASN A 601 -17.84 21.69 0.69
CA ASN A 601 -17.71 22.33 -0.60
C ASN A 601 -16.46 21.81 -1.33
N PRO A 602 -16.58 21.16 -2.49
CA PRO A 602 -15.44 20.59 -3.24
C PRO A 602 -14.33 21.59 -3.59
N GLU A 603 -14.66 22.88 -3.71
CA GLU A 603 -13.70 23.92 -4.09
C GLU A 603 -12.85 24.43 -2.90
N GLN A 604 -13.31 24.22 -1.66
CA GLN A 604 -12.69 24.84 -0.47
C GLN A 604 -12.27 23.81 0.59
N ARG A 605 -12.87 22.61 0.59
CA ARG A 605 -12.63 21.59 1.60
C ARG A 605 -11.22 21.02 1.55
N VAL A 606 -10.70 20.69 2.71
CA VAL A 606 -9.47 19.92 2.87
C VAL A 606 -9.82 18.49 3.21
N MET A 607 -9.22 17.53 2.50
CA MET A 607 -9.41 16.11 2.74
C MET A 607 -8.07 15.37 2.66
N LEU A 608 -7.86 14.41 3.55
CA LEU A 608 -6.76 13.46 3.46
C LEU A 608 -7.24 12.21 2.71
N LYS A 609 -6.55 11.83 1.66
CA LYS A 609 -6.77 10.55 0.99
C LYS A 609 -6.09 9.45 1.81
N VAL A 610 -6.81 8.37 2.06
CA VAL A 610 -6.24 7.20 2.75
C VAL A 610 -5.50 6.36 1.72
N GLU A 611 -4.21 6.17 1.93
CA GLU A 611 -3.35 5.37 1.05
C GLU A 611 -2.73 4.22 1.84
N LEU A 612 -2.65 3.06 1.21
CA LEU A 612 -1.96 1.90 1.75
C LEU A 612 -0.57 1.83 1.12
N THR A 613 0.41 2.39 1.80
CA THR A 613 1.81 2.41 1.34
C THR A 613 2.52 1.09 1.65
N ASP A 614 2.23 0.51 2.81
CA ASP A 614 2.78 -0.76 3.27
C ASP A 614 1.69 -1.61 3.93
N ALA A 615 1.44 -2.80 3.36
CA ALA A 615 0.40 -3.69 3.87
C ALA A 615 0.85 -4.46 5.12
N VAL A 616 2.15 -4.71 5.28
CA VAL A 616 2.72 -5.43 6.43
C VAL A 616 2.65 -4.54 7.67
N GLU A 617 3.12 -3.31 7.55
CA GLU A 617 3.10 -2.37 8.66
C GLU A 617 1.66 -1.98 9.05
N ALA A 618 0.78 -1.79 8.06
CA ALA A 618 -0.64 -1.54 8.34
C ALA A 618 -1.27 -2.71 9.12
N ASP A 619 -1.01 -3.98 8.74
CA ASP A 619 -1.49 -5.15 9.47
C ASP A 619 -0.96 -5.17 10.91
N ARG A 620 0.33 -4.91 11.09
CA ARG A 620 0.97 -4.83 12.39
C ARG A 620 0.35 -3.74 13.26
N LEU A 621 0.18 -2.54 12.73
CA LEU A 621 -0.41 -1.41 13.45
C LEU A 621 -1.87 -1.68 13.85
N PHE A 622 -2.71 -2.19 12.94
CA PHE A 622 -4.07 -2.57 13.30
C PHE A 622 -4.10 -3.67 14.36
N THR A 623 -3.22 -4.67 14.28
CA THR A 623 -3.11 -5.72 15.29
C THR A 623 -2.69 -5.17 16.65
N ILE A 624 -1.69 -4.28 16.72
CA ILE A 624 -1.22 -3.66 17.96
C ILE A 624 -2.29 -2.75 18.56
N LEU A 625 -2.82 -1.83 17.77
CA LEU A 625 -3.72 -0.78 18.26
C LEU A 625 -5.13 -1.31 18.54
N MET A 626 -5.63 -2.24 17.74
CA MET A 626 -7.01 -2.70 17.76
C MET A 626 -7.16 -4.14 18.26
N GLY A 627 -6.08 -4.91 18.38
CA GLY A 627 -6.07 -6.29 18.84
C GLY A 627 -6.34 -6.45 20.35
N ASP A 628 -6.42 -7.70 20.82
CA ASP A 628 -6.76 -8.03 22.22
C ASP A 628 -5.61 -7.78 23.18
N LYS A 629 -4.37 -7.88 22.73
CA LYS A 629 -3.18 -7.73 23.58
C LYS A 629 -2.98 -6.28 24.03
N VAL A 630 -2.85 -6.08 25.33
CA VAL A 630 -2.68 -4.75 25.94
C VAL A 630 -1.21 -4.32 25.90
N GLU A 631 -0.28 -5.24 26.17
CA GLU A 631 1.13 -4.93 26.34
C GLU A 631 1.79 -4.37 25.07
N PRO A 632 1.59 -4.94 23.85
CA PRO A 632 2.14 -4.35 22.62
C PRO A 632 1.62 -2.93 22.36
N ARG A 633 0.33 -2.68 22.65
CA ARG A 633 -0.27 -1.35 22.53
C ARG A 633 0.31 -0.35 23.51
N ARG A 634 0.52 -0.77 24.77
CA ARG A 634 1.13 0.05 25.80
C ARG A 634 2.55 0.45 25.40
N LYS A 635 3.35 -0.52 24.97
CA LYS A 635 4.72 -0.28 24.50
C LYS A 635 4.75 0.70 23.34
N PHE A 636 3.88 0.52 22.35
CA PHE A 636 3.73 1.43 21.21
C PHE A 636 3.42 2.87 21.67
N ILE A 637 2.47 3.04 22.62
CA ILE A 637 2.12 4.35 23.16
C ILE A 637 3.32 4.98 23.89
N GLU A 638 4.07 4.20 24.68
CA GLU A 638 5.25 4.67 25.41
C GLU A 638 6.38 5.10 24.46
N GLU A 639 6.61 4.36 23.39
CA GLU A 639 7.63 4.65 22.37
C GLU A 639 7.30 5.92 21.57
N HIS A 640 6.02 6.13 21.21
CA HIS A 640 5.55 7.26 20.39
C HIS A 640 4.96 8.43 21.21
N ALA A 641 5.08 8.41 22.53
CA ALA A 641 4.52 9.46 23.39
C ALA A 641 5.11 10.86 23.11
N LYS A 642 6.32 10.94 22.59
CA LYS A 642 7.00 12.19 22.26
C LYS A 642 6.54 12.79 20.92
N ASP A 643 5.95 11.98 20.06
CA ASP A 643 5.53 12.37 18.72
C ASP A 643 4.13 13.03 18.74
N VAL A 644 3.45 12.96 19.88
CA VAL A 644 2.10 13.54 20.06
C VAL A 644 2.21 15.05 20.24
N THR A 645 1.77 15.81 19.25
CA THR A 645 1.77 17.28 19.26
C THR A 645 0.48 17.89 19.77
N ASN A 646 -0.65 17.16 19.70
CA ASN A 646 -1.98 17.65 20.06
C ASN A 646 -2.60 16.78 21.15
N LEU A 647 -2.25 17.03 22.40
CA LEU A 647 -2.97 16.48 23.55
C LEU A 647 -4.14 17.42 23.90
N ASP A 648 -5.36 16.93 23.80
CA ASP A 648 -6.54 17.63 24.34
C ASP A 648 -6.54 17.41 25.86
N LEU A 649 -5.87 18.33 26.60
CA LEU A 649 -5.76 18.34 28.06
C LEU A 649 -6.88 19.17 28.67
#